data_250dd89c9e14a81e8da290d23da9e74e
#
_entry.id   250dd89c9e14a81e8da290d23da9e74e
#
_cell.length_a   1.000
_cell.length_b   1.000
_cell.length_c   1.000
_cell.angle_alpha   90.00
_cell.angle_beta   90.00
_cell.angle_gamma   90.00
#
_symmetry.space_group_name_H-M   'P 1'
#
loop_
_entity.id
_entity.type
_entity.pdbx_description
1 polymer ?
#
loop_
_entity_poly.entity_id
_entity_poly.type
_entity_poly.pdbx_seq_one_letter_code
_entity_poly.pdbx_strand_id
1 'polypeptide(L)'
;MSRLCLLFVFFHLSFSGAIAQRINRSYQNLSLSEVLKDLNAASTRYEVSFIYNELEDFRVTTTLHRSTLPDAVRQVVGFYPMRVTETDSVMIVECIHKTDLHLTGTIIDEQGQPVAYANISVLNPADSTLLCGGVSNESGYFAVPIEQDKVLARISYVGYKTVWRLSNKENLGTIRLQPESYTINGVTVEGERPKVKLEGNTLVMNVEGTVMERLGTAEDVLSRVPTISKKGEGYEILGKGAPLIYLNNRKLTDLNELRNIQSDFIRTVEVIQNPGARYDATVQAVIVIRTKRAQGEGLGVELTSWSRKGHGYANNERANLTYRTGRLELFANLFGAYNKRWNSGGFEQTVFADTLWTITNRHQSTERNPYLEGRAGFNYQLNDSISFGGFYQNTYDYVKTHNDNADDLIANGSPYDHLHNNGIRRDNNSPKHEANLYFTGKAGQFSIDFNADYTAYKRVSRSQQQELSSNYENRDVNTETMTRGSMVAEKLIVSHPLWRGQVSVGEEYTNTRWRSSFENAEGYIANSNNEQHESNIAPFVELQQRLGRFHLQAGVRYEHVASDYFVGGRRQADQSRTYDDLYPSVALSTSVKKVQLSLSYTKRTNRPAYWLLNNDVIYENRLNRQTGNPYLRPVKYHSLNAMVMWKGFYATTNFVHCIDPFLQMMESLEQDSKVNVATIRNYNDCDWLIVTLGAQKSVKLASGIIWTPQYNVTFMKQWLTTTFNGLDKHLNQPQLSLQLGNIVTLPHDWLLQADFNMHTHGYTGSNFKIETTNAMLS
;
A
#
# COMPACT_ATOMS: atom_id res chain seq x y z
N MET A 1 -29.82 9.21 26.84
CA MET A 1 -31.08 9.22 26.05
C MET A 1 -31.35 10.63 25.57
N SER A 2 -31.59 10.75 24.30
CA SER A 2 -32.14 11.89 23.58
C SER A 2 -31.30 13.17 23.51
N ARG A 3 -31.05 13.57 22.23
CA ARG A 3 -30.56 14.83 21.71
C ARG A 3 -29.04 14.90 21.43
N LEU A 4 -28.60 14.15 20.42
CA LEU A 4 -27.51 14.58 19.50
C LEU A 4 -27.63 13.77 18.19
N CYS A 5 -28.78 13.81 17.57
CA CYS A 5 -29.00 13.52 16.16
C CYS A 5 -29.56 14.78 15.54
N LEU A 6 -29.05 15.17 14.39
CA LEU A 6 -29.45 16.31 13.56
C LEU A 6 -28.53 17.51 13.65
N LEU A 7 -27.44 17.41 12.88
CA LEU A 7 -26.91 18.56 12.14
C LEU A 7 -26.36 18.07 10.79
N PHE A 8 -27.24 17.39 10.01
CA PHE A 8 -27.15 17.44 8.57
C PHE A 8 -27.78 18.76 8.14
N VAL A 9 -26.97 19.79 8.05
CA VAL A 9 -27.33 21.03 7.38
C VAL A 9 -27.46 20.72 5.90
N PHE A 10 -28.67 20.55 5.42
CA PHE A 10 -29.03 20.69 4.04
C PHE A 10 -28.66 22.12 3.61
N PHE A 11 -27.47 22.26 3.05
CA PHE A 11 -27.16 23.43 2.23
C PHE A 11 -27.97 23.28 0.93
N HIS A 12 -29.16 23.86 0.92
CA HIS A 12 -29.83 24.21 -0.32
C HIS A 12 -29.02 25.31 -0.98
N LEU A 13 -27.97 24.97 -1.70
CA LEU A 13 -27.41 25.81 -2.74
C LEU A 13 -28.42 25.75 -3.89
N SER A 14 -29.21 26.81 -3.99
CA SER A 14 -29.90 27.16 -5.21
C SER A 14 -28.86 27.39 -6.30
N PHE A 15 -28.46 26.30 -7.00
CA PHE A 15 -27.77 26.43 -8.27
C PHE A 15 -28.76 27.01 -9.28
N SER A 16 -28.74 28.31 -9.45
CA SER A 16 -29.15 28.94 -10.68
C SER A 16 -28.19 28.38 -11.75
N GLY A 17 -28.55 27.28 -12.35
CA GLY A 17 -27.83 26.69 -13.45
C GLY A 17 -27.92 27.68 -14.65
N ALA A 18 -26.91 28.52 -14.79
CA ALA A 18 -26.61 29.10 -16.08
C ALA A 18 -26.31 27.93 -17.01
N ILE A 19 -27.27 27.53 -17.84
CA ILE A 19 -27.10 26.53 -18.91
C ILE A 19 -26.00 27.09 -19.80
N ALA A 20 -24.77 26.64 -19.64
CA ALA A 20 -23.66 27.00 -20.51
C ALA A 20 -24.06 26.62 -21.95
N GLN A 21 -24.14 27.63 -22.82
CA GLN A 21 -24.45 27.41 -24.23
C GLN A 21 -23.45 26.41 -24.82
N ARG A 22 -23.94 25.31 -25.39
CA ARG A 22 -23.13 24.24 -25.96
C ARG A 22 -23.07 24.40 -27.47
N ILE A 23 -21.86 24.43 -28.02
CA ILE A 23 -21.57 24.64 -29.44
C ILE A 23 -21.34 23.28 -30.10
N ASN A 24 -22.07 23.03 -31.21
CA ASN A 24 -21.86 21.90 -32.12
C ASN A 24 -21.63 22.49 -33.53
N ARG A 25 -20.44 22.37 -34.07
CA ARG A 25 -20.01 22.88 -35.36
C ARG A 25 -19.00 21.95 -35.99
N SER A 26 -18.96 21.91 -37.31
CA SER A 26 -17.92 21.22 -38.07
C SER A 26 -17.34 22.17 -39.09
N TYR A 27 -16.04 22.33 -39.10
CA TYR A 27 -15.31 23.17 -40.00
C TYR A 27 -14.38 22.33 -40.88
N GLN A 28 -14.32 22.67 -42.17
CA GLN A 28 -13.39 22.00 -43.12
C GLN A 28 -12.64 23.09 -43.90
N ASN A 29 -11.34 23.16 -43.70
CA ASN A 29 -10.42 24.04 -44.42
C ASN A 29 -10.86 25.51 -44.45
N LEU A 30 -11.52 26.01 -43.40
CA LEU A 30 -11.89 27.45 -43.26
C LEU A 30 -10.77 28.21 -42.59
N SER A 31 -10.65 29.54 -42.88
CA SER A 31 -9.68 30.37 -42.16
C SER A 31 -10.03 30.46 -40.69
N LEU A 32 -9.00 30.54 -39.82
CA LEU A 32 -9.21 30.70 -38.36
C LEU A 32 -10.02 31.94 -38.05
N SER A 33 -9.80 33.04 -38.82
CA SER A 33 -10.57 34.27 -38.68
C SER A 33 -12.08 34.08 -38.99
N GLU A 34 -12.43 33.30 -40.03
CA GLU A 34 -13.83 32.98 -40.34
C GLU A 34 -14.45 32.10 -39.25
N VAL A 35 -13.70 31.09 -38.77
CA VAL A 35 -14.14 30.19 -37.71
C VAL A 35 -14.36 30.94 -36.37
N LEU A 36 -13.45 31.84 -36.00
CA LEU A 36 -13.61 32.65 -34.78
C LEU A 36 -14.78 33.63 -34.90
N LYS A 37 -15.04 34.18 -36.11
CA LYS A 37 -16.21 35.01 -36.38
C LYS A 37 -17.51 34.23 -36.23
N ASP A 38 -17.59 32.99 -36.71
CA ASP A 38 -18.77 32.11 -36.54
C ASP A 38 -18.97 31.75 -35.06
N LEU A 39 -17.88 31.39 -34.33
CA LEU A 39 -17.93 31.11 -32.89
C LEU A 39 -18.37 32.35 -32.09
N ASN A 40 -17.90 33.55 -32.45
CA ASN A 40 -18.32 34.79 -31.82
C ASN A 40 -19.81 35.05 -32.03
N ALA A 41 -20.31 34.86 -33.24
CA ALA A 41 -21.73 35.00 -33.55
C ALA A 41 -22.62 33.96 -32.83
N ALA A 42 -22.08 32.79 -32.52
CA ALA A 42 -22.78 31.73 -31.82
C ALA A 42 -22.78 31.92 -30.28
N SER A 43 -22.09 32.91 -29.73
CA SER A 43 -21.99 33.17 -28.30
C SER A 43 -22.88 34.33 -27.85
N THR A 44 -23.52 34.13 -26.69
CA THR A 44 -24.29 35.20 -26.01
C THR A 44 -23.61 35.69 -24.74
N ARG A 45 -22.54 35.06 -24.29
CA ARG A 45 -21.84 35.39 -23.03
C ARG A 45 -20.46 35.96 -23.22
N TYR A 46 -19.74 35.48 -24.23
CA TYR A 46 -18.37 35.89 -24.50
C TYR A 46 -18.29 36.63 -25.84
N GLU A 47 -17.43 37.62 -25.90
CA GLU A 47 -16.99 38.24 -27.15
C GLU A 47 -15.61 37.67 -27.53
N VAL A 48 -15.42 37.23 -28.77
CA VAL A 48 -14.13 36.73 -29.26
C VAL A 48 -13.46 37.87 -30.05
N SER A 49 -12.41 38.45 -29.48
CA SER A 49 -11.63 39.53 -30.06
C SER A 49 -10.38 39.01 -30.74
N PHE A 50 -10.16 39.38 -32.00
CA PHE A 50 -8.99 38.98 -32.79
C PHE A 50 -8.76 39.93 -33.95
N ILE A 51 -7.54 39.97 -34.50
CA ILE A 51 -7.22 40.74 -35.71
C ILE A 51 -7.40 39.84 -36.93
N TYR A 52 -8.37 40.17 -37.76
CA TYR A 52 -8.81 39.32 -38.87
C TYR A 52 -7.67 38.94 -39.84
N ASN A 53 -6.87 39.93 -40.28
CA ASN A 53 -5.80 39.72 -41.28
C ASN A 53 -4.59 38.92 -40.72
N GLU A 54 -4.38 38.93 -39.40
CA GLU A 54 -3.31 38.17 -38.77
C GLU A 54 -3.63 36.67 -38.72
N LEU A 55 -4.91 36.28 -38.89
CA LEU A 55 -5.38 34.89 -38.70
C LEU A 55 -5.91 34.24 -39.98
N GLU A 56 -5.86 34.93 -41.10
CA GLU A 56 -6.50 34.49 -42.34
C GLU A 56 -5.79 33.30 -42.99
N ASP A 57 -4.47 33.17 -42.82
CA ASP A 57 -3.66 32.10 -43.40
C ASP A 57 -3.77 30.79 -42.61
N PHE A 58 -4.25 30.82 -41.37
CA PHE A 58 -4.39 29.65 -40.53
C PHE A 58 -5.69 28.91 -40.85
N ARG A 59 -5.62 27.67 -41.30
CA ARG A 59 -6.77 26.88 -41.75
C ARG A 59 -7.22 25.87 -40.69
N VAL A 60 -8.52 25.85 -40.42
CA VAL A 60 -9.13 24.99 -39.37
C VAL A 60 -9.93 23.88 -40.04
N THR A 61 -9.64 22.63 -39.63
CA THR A 61 -10.43 21.44 -39.92
C THR A 61 -10.65 20.74 -38.60
N THR A 62 -11.86 20.83 -38.04
CA THR A 62 -12.21 20.18 -36.76
C THR A 62 -13.72 20.08 -36.58
N THR A 63 -14.16 19.19 -35.69
CA THR A 63 -15.57 19.08 -35.29
C THR A 63 -15.73 19.32 -33.79
N LEU A 64 -16.55 20.27 -33.42
CA LEU A 64 -16.87 20.63 -32.05
C LEU A 64 -18.13 19.88 -31.61
N HIS A 65 -18.02 19.15 -30.51
CA HIS A 65 -19.12 18.41 -29.91
C HIS A 65 -19.45 18.93 -28.51
N ARG A 66 -20.60 19.59 -28.36
CA ARG A 66 -21.11 20.12 -27.09
C ARG A 66 -20.08 20.94 -26.30
N SER A 67 -19.20 21.65 -27.00
CA SER A 67 -18.10 22.42 -26.41
C SER A 67 -18.63 23.75 -25.80
N THR A 68 -18.00 24.23 -24.75
CA THR A 68 -18.18 25.62 -24.30
C THR A 68 -17.44 26.57 -25.25
N LEU A 69 -17.76 27.83 -25.27
CA LEU A 69 -17.03 28.76 -26.16
C LEU A 69 -15.53 28.81 -25.88
N PRO A 70 -15.06 28.90 -24.61
CA PRO A 70 -13.62 28.83 -24.34
C PRO A 70 -12.95 27.57 -24.83
N ASP A 71 -13.58 26.41 -24.65
CA ASP A 71 -13.05 25.14 -25.15
C ASP A 71 -13.06 25.08 -26.67
N ALA A 72 -14.13 25.57 -27.30
CA ALA A 72 -14.24 25.65 -28.76
C ALA A 72 -13.13 26.55 -29.36
N VAL A 73 -12.88 27.72 -28.79
CA VAL A 73 -11.79 28.61 -29.21
C VAL A 73 -10.43 27.96 -29.05
N ARG A 74 -10.15 27.32 -27.91
CA ARG A 74 -8.89 26.58 -27.70
C ARG A 74 -8.73 25.43 -28.68
N GLN A 75 -9.80 24.69 -28.99
CA GLN A 75 -9.77 23.59 -29.92
C GLN A 75 -9.52 24.05 -31.37
N VAL A 76 -10.17 25.12 -31.83
CA VAL A 76 -9.97 25.62 -33.20
C VAL A 76 -8.63 26.34 -33.38
N VAL A 77 -8.09 26.97 -32.34
CA VAL A 77 -6.73 27.51 -32.34
C VAL A 77 -5.69 26.40 -32.39
N GLY A 78 -5.95 25.28 -31.69
CA GLY A 78 -5.12 24.08 -31.75
C GLY A 78 -3.65 24.33 -31.40
N PHE A 79 -2.75 23.91 -32.30
CA PHE A 79 -1.30 24.04 -32.16
C PHE A 79 -0.71 25.24 -32.90
N TYR A 80 -1.52 26.13 -33.43
CA TYR A 80 -1.04 27.35 -34.05
C TYR A 80 -0.38 28.27 -33.00
N PRO A 81 0.61 29.09 -33.38
CA PRO A 81 1.37 29.94 -32.47
C PRO A 81 0.54 31.15 -32.04
N MET A 82 -0.55 30.85 -31.32
CA MET A 82 -1.51 31.83 -30.83
C MET A 82 -1.51 31.89 -29.31
N ARG A 83 -1.72 33.09 -28.76
CA ARG A 83 -2.03 33.30 -27.37
C ARG A 83 -3.54 33.48 -27.22
N VAL A 84 -4.15 32.64 -26.40
CA VAL A 84 -5.57 32.77 -26.04
C VAL A 84 -5.66 33.28 -24.61
N THR A 85 -6.16 34.48 -24.42
CA THR A 85 -6.39 35.10 -23.10
C THR A 85 -7.88 35.15 -22.83
N GLU A 86 -8.30 34.61 -21.68
CA GLU A 86 -9.69 34.60 -21.24
C GLU A 86 -9.87 35.59 -20.09
N THR A 87 -10.86 36.48 -20.22
CA THR A 87 -11.36 37.35 -19.18
C THR A 87 -12.83 37.04 -18.91
N ASP A 88 -13.47 37.66 -17.94
CA ASP A 88 -14.86 37.34 -17.53
C ASP A 88 -15.88 37.32 -18.67
N SER A 89 -15.65 38.02 -19.75
CA SER A 89 -16.58 38.17 -20.89
C SER A 89 -15.92 38.26 -22.27
N VAL A 90 -14.58 38.24 -22.36
CA VAL A 90 -13.87 38.40 -23.63
C VAL A 90 -12.79 37.30 -23.75
N MET A 91 -12.75 36.68 -24.92
CA MET A 91 -11.69 35.80 -25.38
C MET A 91 -10.82 36.53 -26.39
N ILE A 92 -9.56 36.79 -26.07
CA ILE A 92 -8.63 37.46 -26.98
C ILE A 92 -7.73 36.39 -27.62
N VAL A 93 -7.72 36.35 -28.95
CA VAL A 93 -6.84 35.47 -29.74
C VAL A 93 -5.86 36.32 -30.51
N GLU A 94 -4.57 36.20 -30.15
CA GLU A 94 -3.47 37.00 -30.74
C GLU A 94 -2.41 36.06 -31.30
N CYS A 95 -1.86 36.39 -32.48
CA CYS A 95 -0.67 35.74 -32.98
C CYS A 95 0.55 36.11 -32.12
N ILE A 96 1.32 35.10 -31.66
CA ILE A 96 2.50 35.33 -30.81
C ILE A 96 3.61 36.05 -31.62
N HIS A 97 3.73 35.74 -32.91
CA HIS A 97 4.68 36.36 -33.82
C HIS A 97 3.92 37.19 -34.84
N LYS A 98 3.99 38.51 -34.72
CA LYS A 98 3.38 39.48 -35.66
C LYS A 98 4.28 39.64 -36.87
N THR A 99 3.98 38.92 -37.93
CA THR A 99 4.69 39.00 -39.24
C THR A 99 3.66 38.85 -40.35
N ASP A 100 3.87 39.58 -41.43
CA ASP A 100 3.03 39.51 -42.64
C ASP A 100 3.39 38.30 -43.53
N LEU A 101 4.45 37.57 -43.19
CA LEU A 101 4.96 36.40 -43.95
C LEU A 101 4.68 35.10 -43.22
N HIS A 102 4.01 34.19 -43.90
CA HIS A 102 3.74 32.85 -43.38
C HIS A 102 4.25 31.76 -44.34
N LEU A 103 5.06 30.81 -43.82
CA LEU A 103 5.42 29.60 -44.57
C LEU A 103 4.25 28.60 -44.47
N THR A 104 3.59 28.36 -45.58
CA THR A 104 2.41 27.48 -45.66
C THR A 104 2.67 26.26 -46.53
N GLY A 105 1.87 25.22 -46.34
CA GLY A 105 1.91 24.01 -47.14
C GLY A 105 1.00 22.91 -46.62
N THR A 106 0.86 21.80 -47.38
CA THR A 106 0.05 20.65 -46.98
C THR A 106 0.92 19.40 -47.01
N ILE A 107 0.87 18.60 -45.96
CA ILE A 107 1.63 17.37 -45.79
C ILE A 107 0.70 16.16 -46.01
N ILE A 108 1.10 15.29 -46.94
CA ILE A 108 0.39 14.04 -47.24
C ILE A 108 1.35 12.86 -47.19
N ASP A 109 0.78 11.66 -46.99
CA ASP A 109 1.52 10.38 -47.14
C ASP A 109 1.61 9.92 -48.58
N GLU A 110 2.17 8.73 -48.82
CA GLU A 110 2.27 8.12 -50.18
C GLU A 110 0.91 7.81 -50.80
N GLN A 111 -0.10 7.52 -49.94
CA GLN A 111 -1.47 7.22 -50.37
C GLN A 111 -2.30 8.51 -50.60
N GLY A 112 -1.71 9.67 -50.39
CA GLY A 112 -2.38 10.98 -50.54
C GLY A 112 -3.27 11.36 -49.35
N GLN A 113 -3.19 10.64 -48.20
CA GLN A 113 -3.90 10.99 -46.99
C GLN A 113 -3.18 12.12 -46.25
N PRO A 114 -3.89 13.04 -45.60
CA PRO A 114 -3.28 14.10 -44.83
C PRO A 114 -2.51 13.55 -43.61
N VAL A 115 -1.29 14.07 -43.38
CA VAL A 115 -0.51 13.76 -42.20
C VAL A 115 -0.67 14.84 -41.19
N ALA A 116 -1.51 14.55 -40.16
CA ALA A 116 -1.76 15.46 -39.05
C ALA A 116 -0.59 15.47 -38.06
N TYR A 117 -0.36 16.63 -37.45
CA TYR A 117 0.63 16.80 -36.37
C TYR A 117 2.09 16.50 -36.75
N ALA A 118 2.42 16.58 -38.04
CA ALA A 118 3.81 16.56 -38.52
C ALA A 118 4.51 17.83 -38.03
N ASN A 119 5.75 17.69 -37.60
CA ASN A 119 6.58 18.76 -37.05
C ASN A 119 7.27 19.54 -38.16
N ILE A 120 7.09 20.86 -38.22
CA ILE A 120 7.73 21.80 -39.13
C ILE A 120 8.72 22.65 -38.34
N SER A 121 10.00 22.52 -38.59
CA SER A 121 11.07 23.38 -38.06
C SER A 121 11.57 24.30 -39.14
N VAL A 122 11.53 25.58 -38.94
CA VAL A 122 12.05 26.62 -39.88
C VAL A 122 13.42 27.04 -39.37
N LEU A 123 14.41 26.90 -40.23
CA LEU A 123 15.83 27.07 -39.92
C LEU A 123 16.45 28.14 -40.81
N ASN A 124 17.46 28.84 -40.31
CA ASN A 124 18.28 29.71 -41.09
C ASN A 124 19.11 28.89 -42.12
N PRO A 125 19.04 29.19 -43.43
CA PRO A 125 19.75 28.46 -44.45
C PRO A 125 21.28 28.54 -44.32
N ALA A 126 21.84 29.55 -43.66
CA ALA A 126 23.28 29.73 -43.56
C ALA A 126 23.97 28.88 -42.51
N ASP A 127 23.31 28.69 -41.36
CA ASP A 127 23.89 28.02 -40.17
C ASP A 127 22.99 26.94 -39.56
N SER A 128 21.80 26.71 -40.13
CA SER A 128 20.80 25.74 -39.63
C SER A 128 20.32 26.01 -38.20
N THR A 129 20.44 27.23 -37.73
CA THR A 129 19.83 27.62 -36.43
C THR A 129 18.32 27.66 -36.55
N LEU A 130 17.61 27.21 -35.47
CA LEU A 130 16.15 27.21 -35.43
C LEU A 130 15.63 28.64 -35.31
N LEU A 131 14.83 29.09 -36.28
CA LEU A 131 14.17 30.37 -36.27
C LEU A 131 12.79 30.32 -35.61
N CYS A 132 11.96 29.38 -36.09
CA CYS A 132 10.61 29.16 -35.57
C CYS A 132 10.13 27.74 -35.96
N GLY A 133 8.89 27.39 -35.58
CA GLY A 133 8.32 26.11 -35.97
C GLY A 133 6.84 26.00 -35.68
N GLY A 134 6.21 24.94 -36.15
CA GLY A 134 4.83 24.62 -35.96
C GLY A 134 4.53 23.17 -36.26
N VAL A 135 3.25 22.78 -36.27
CA VAL A 135 2.77 21.45 -36.62
C VAL A 135 1.63 21.54 -37.64
N SER A 136 1.44 20.51 -38.44
CA SER A 136 0.31 20.43 -39.37
C SER A 136 -0.99 20.14 -38.59
N ASN A 137 -2.11 20.65 -39.08
CA ASN A 137 -3.44 20.37 -38.55
C ASN A 137 -3.99 19.02 -39.05
N GLU A 138 -5.24 18.68 -38.70
CA GLU A 138 -5.90 17.42 -39.08
C GLU A 138 -6.03 17.22 -40.59
N SER A 139 -6.03 18.28 -41.41
CA SER A 139 -5.99 18.21 -42.88
C SER A 139 -4.58 18.20 -43.46
N GLY A 140 -3.56 18.06 -42.66
CA GLY A 140 -2.17 18.09 -43.07
C GLY A 140 -1.64 19.49 -43.38
N TYR A 141 -2.45 20.54 -43.26
CA TYR A 141 -2.07 21.93 -43.57
C TYR A 141 -1.29 22.55 -42.38
N PHE A 142 -0.29 23.35 -42.71
CA PHE A 142 0.45 24.12 -41.72
C PHE A 142 0.64 25.59 -42.20
N ALA A 143 0.70 26.50 -41.22
CA ALA A 143 1.10 27.86 -41.39
C ALA A 143 2.06 28.23 -40.25
N VAL A 144 3.27 28.62 -40.57
CA VAL A 144 4.33 29.00 -39.63
C VAL A 144 4.78 30.41 -39.92
N PRO A 145 4.68 31.38 -38.98
CA PRO A 145 5.14 32.75 -39.21
C PRO A 145 6.65 32.78 -39.42
N ILE A 146 7.12 33.54 -40.41
CA ILE A 146 8.52 33.69 -40.73
C ILE A 146 8.89 35.19 -40.86
N GLU A 147 10.13 35.52 -40.49
CA GLU A 147 10.65 36.90 -40.56
C GLU A 147 11.60 37.11 -41.78
N GLN A 148 11.87 36.07 -42.56
CA GLN A 148 12.80 36.07 -43.66
C GLN A 148 12.19 35.38 -44.87
N ASP A 149 12.41 35.93 -46.05
CA ASP A 149 11.93 35.36 -47.33
C ASP A 149 12.61 34.04 -47.68
N LYS A 150 13.85 33.84 -47.26
CA LYS A 150 14.63 32.63 -47.54
C LYS A 150 14.83 31.82 -46.27
N VAL A 151 14.21 30.64 -46.19
CA VAL A 151 14.24 29.76 -45.05
C VAL A 151 14.49 28.29 -45.47
N LEU A 152 15.04 27.50 -44.55
CA LEU A 152 15.16 26.06 -44.68
C LEU A 152 14.12 25.36 -43.79
N ALA A 153 13.13 24.76 -44.44
CA ALA A 153 12.11 24.01 -43.73
C ALA A 153 12.51 22.54 -43.55
N ARG A 154 12.48 22.05 -42.35
CA ARG A 154 12.61 20.64 -41.97
C ARG A 154 11.28 20.09 -41.55
N ILE A 155 10.71 19.16 -42.29
CA ILE A 155 9.43 18.52 -42.02
C ILE A 155 9.69 17.09 -41.58
N SER A 156 9.23 16.72 -40.39
CA SER A 156 9.45 15.41 -39.80
C SER A 156 8.18 14.86 -39.13
N TYR A 157 7.98 13.55 -39.24
CA TYR A 157 6.92 12.81 -38.58
C TYR A 157 7.41 11.41 -38.21
N VAL A 158 6.94 10.86 -37.09
CA VAL A 158 7.37 9.54 -36.62
C VAL A 158 6.98 8.46 -37.66
N GLY A 159 7.94 7.65 -38.09
CA GLY A 159 7.74 6.61 -39.11
C GLY A 159 7.87 7.08 -40.55
N TYR A 160 8.28 8.33 -40.77
CA TYR A 160 8.50 8.89 -42.12
C TYR A 160 9.89 9.52 -42.27
N LYS A 161 10.41 9.51 -43.48
CA LYS A 161 11.67 10.20 -43.84
C LYS A 161 11.52 11.70 -43.65
N THR A 162 12.47 12.31 -42.96
CA THR A 162 12.55 13.76 -42.81
C THR A 162 12.75 14.43 -44.17
N VAL A 163 11.90 15.38 -44.52
CA VAL A 163 11.98 16.15 -45.74
C VAL A 163 12.56 17.53 -45.47
N TRP A 164 13.55 17.93 -46.27
CA TRP A 164 14.16 19.24 -46.20
C TRP A 164 13.76 20.06 -47.42
N ARG A 165 13.34 21.31 -47.26
CA ARG A 165 12.98 22.24 -48.33
C ARG A 165 13.62 23.59 -48.09
N LEU A 166 14.49 24.00 -48.98
CA LEU A 166 14.93 25.38 -49.05
C LEU A 166 13.88 26.17 -49.85
N SER A 167 13.35 27.19 -49.27
CA SER A 167 12.30 28.00 -49.91
C SER A 167 12.64 29.48 -49.86
N ASN A 168 12.29 30.16 -50.93
CA ASN A 168 12.18 31.63 -51.05
C ASN A 168 10.74 32.01 -51.40
N LYS A 169 9.76 31.15 -51.09
CA LYS A 169 8.34 31.33 -51.33
C LYS A 169 7.59 31.03 -50.05
N GLU A 170 6.51 31.75 -49.79
CA GLU A 170 5.63 31.59 -48.65
C GLU A 170 4.86 30.25 -48.67
N ASN A 171 4.63 29.67 -49.84
CA ASN A 171 3.91 28.41 -49.98
C ASN A 171 4.79 27.29 -50.54
N LEU A 172 4.97 26.23 -49.75
CA LEU A 172 5.73 25.02 -50.13
C LEU A 172 4.91 24.03 -50.98
N GLY A 173 3.58 24.32 -51.17
CA GLY A 173 2.68 23.41 -51.86
C GLY A 173 2.45 22.10 -51.09
N THR A 174 2.24 20.99 -51.84
CA THR A 174 2.01 19.69 -51.27
C THR A 174 3.32 18.96 -51.04
N ILE A 175 3.59 18.57 -49.82
CA ILE A 175 4.79 17.83 -49.41
C ILE A 175 4.36 16.39 -49.10
N ARG A 176 4.98 15.45 -49.86
CA ARG A 176 4.70 14.02 -49.67
C ARG A 176 5.76 13.40 -48.78
N LEU A 177 5.38 12.79 -47.69
CA LEU A 177 6.25 12.03 -46.81
C LEU A 177 6.31 10.58 -47.23
N GLN A 178 7.51 10.02 -47.25
CA GLN A 178 7.74 8.61 -47.50
C GLN A 178 7.90 7.84 -46.20
N PRO A 179 7.25 6.68 -46.02
CA PRO A 179 7.47 5.84 -44.86
C PRO A 179 8.96 5.45 -44.75
N GLU A 180 9.48 5.49 -43.54
CA GLU A 180 10.80 5.01 -43.20
C GLU A 180 10.70 3.96 -42.12
N SER A 181 10.95 2.70 -42.52
CA SER A 181 11.09 1.64 -41.52
C SER A 181 12.51 1.73 -40.94
N TYR A 182 12.62 2.37 -39.78
CA TYR A 182 13.82 2.21 -38.95
C TYR A 182 13.77 0.84 -38.29
N THR A 183 14.60 -0.09 -38.73
CA THR A 183 15.11 -1.12 -37.85
C THR A 183 16.06 -0.38 -36.89
N ILE A 184 15.50 0.08 -35.76
CA ILE A 184 16.31 0.56 -34.66
C ILE A 184 17.08 -0.67 -34.17
N ASN A 185 18.32 -0.83 -34.60
CA ASN A 185 19.31 -1.57 -33.84
C ASN A 185 19.35 -0.82 -32.51
N GLY A 186 18.60 -1.36 -31.52
CA GLY A 186 18.29 -0.68 -30.30
C GLY A 186 19.54 -0.29 -29.53
N VAL A 187 19.92 0.96 -29.63
CA VAL A 187 20.52 1.63 -28.51
C VAL A 187 19.34 2.02 -27.64
N THR A 188 18.87 1.07 -26.87
CA THR A 188 18.06 1.34 -25.69
C THR A 188 18.96 2.16 -24.77
N VAL A 189 18.83 3.47 -24.79
CA VAL A 189 19.24 4.31 -23.65
C VAL A 189 18.25 3.98 -22.57
N GLU A 190 18.43 2.84 -21.92
CA GLU A 190 17.85 2.55 -20.64
C GLU A 190 18.47 3.54 -19.66
N GLY A 191 17.86 4.69 -19.52
CA GLY A 191 17.97 5.43 -18.28
C GLY A 191 17.34 4.52 -17.24
N GLU A 192 18.08 3.56 -16.69
CA GLU A 192 17.62 2.72 -15.59
C GLU A 192 17.18 3.67 -14.48
N ARG A 193 15.86 3.80 -14.28
CA ARG A 193 15.35 4.42 -13.06
C ARG A 193 15.97 3.63 -11.91
N PRO A 194 16.58 4.28 -10.91
CA PRO A 194 17.16 3.56 -9.79
C PRO A 194 16.08 2.62 -9.22
N LYS A 195 16.37 1.32 -9.19
CA LYS A 195 15.42 0.29 -8.75
C LYS A 195 14.97 0.54 -7.31
N VAL A 196 15.91 1.04 -6.49
CA VAL A 196 15.66 1.43 -5.10
C VAL A 196 16.28 2.80 -4.88
N LYS A 197 15.53 3.71 -4.24
CA LYS A 197 15.99 5.06 -3.85
C LYS A 197 15.42 5.43 -2.48
N LEU A 198 16.11 6.31 -1.80
CA LEU A 198 15.63 6.91 -0.57
C LEU A 198 15.02 8.28 -0.89
N GLU A 199 13.74 8.46 -0.63
CA GLU A 199 13.04 9.74 -0.73
C GLU A 199 12.63 10.21 0.67
N GLY A 200 13.33 11.20 1.19
CA GLY A 200 13.15 11.58 2.59
C GLY A 200 13.49 10.41 3.53
N ASN A 201 12.50 9.95 4.28
CA ASN A 201 12.58 8.80 5.20
C ASN A 201 11.96 7.52 4.60
N THR A 202 11.63 7.53 3.32
CA THR A 202 10.93 6.45 2.64
C THR A 202 11.85 5.75 1.65
N LEU A 203 12.00 4.44 1.79
CA LEU A 203 12.65 3.60 0.81
C LEU A 203 11.66 3.32 -0.32
N VAL A 204 11.93 3.82 -1.52
CA VAL A 204 11.06 3.65 -2.70
C VAL A 204 11.70 2.65 -3.65
N MET A 205 11.02 1.54 -3.91
CA MET A 205 11.39 0.57 -4.92
C MET A 205 10.50 0.74 -6.15
N ASN A 206 11.10 1.00 -7.30
CA ASN A 206 10.39 0.99 -8.57
C ASN A 206 10.16 -0.46 -9.00
N VAL A 207 8.92 -0.79 -9.33
CA VAL A 207 8.52 -2.07 -9.92
C VAL A 207 8.38 -1.90 -11.43
N GLU A 208 7.66 -0.87 -11.83
CA GLU A 208 7.44 -0.52 -13.24
C GLU A 208 8.75 -0.35 -14.02
N GLY A 209 8.87 -1.03 -15.15
CA GLY A 209 10.06 -1.02 -16.01
C GLY A 209 11.24 -1.81 -15.42
N THR A 210 11.01 -2.69 -14.45
CA THR A 210 12.05 -3.54 -13.86
C THR A 210 11.67 -5.03 -13.94
N VAL A 211 12.62 -5.91 -13.65
CA VAL A 211 12.36 -7.36 -13.57
C VAL A 211 11.25 -7.71 -12.55
N MET A 212 10.97 -6.82 -11.60
CA MET A 212 9.93 -7.02 -10.57
C MET A 212 8.52 -7.08 -11.16
N GLU A 213 8.26 -6.49 -12.32
CA GLU A 213 6.97 -6.59 -13.03
C GLU A 213 6.62 -8.03 -13.43
N ARG A 214 7.60 -8.93 -13.51
CA ARG A 214 7.45 -10.30 -14.01
C ARG A 214 7.42 -11.35 -12.91
N LEU A 215 7.40 -10.95 -11.65
CA LEU A 215 7.45 -11.88 -10.51
C LEU A 215 6.15 -12.62 -10.24
N GLY A 216 5.04 -12.15 -10.81
CA GLY A 216 3.70 -12.73 -10.62
C GLY A 216 2.80 -11.84 -9.79
N THR A 217 2.94 -11.79 -8.47
CA THR A 217 2.02 -11.09 -7.57
C THR A 217 2.70 -10.02 -6.71
N ALA A 218 1.90 -9.19 -6.03
CA ALA A 218 2.44 -8.24 -5.04
C ALA A 218 3.12 -8.96 -3.88
N GLU A 219 2.69 -10.17 -3.52
CA GLU A 219 3.36 -11.00 -2.52
C GLU A 219 4.79 -11.32 -2.94
N ASP A 220 4.99 -11.71 -4.20
CA ASP A 220 6.31 -12.01 -4.75
C ASP A 220 7.18 -10.76 -4.81
N VAL A 221 6.61 -9.62 -5.17
CA VAL A 221 7.31 -8.32 -5.16
C VAL A 221 7.73 -7.94 -3.75
N LEU A 222 6.83 -8.04 -2.75
CA LEU A 222 7.12 -7.66 -1.37
C LEU A 222 8.24 -8.52 -0.76
N SER A 223 8.30 -9.80 -1.11
CA SER A 223 9.39 -10.69 -0.66
C SER A 223 10.78 -10.26 -1.15
N ARG A 224 10.83 -9.35 -2.13
CA ARG A 224 12.05 -8.79 -2.75
C ARG A 224 12.34 -7.35 -2.35
N VAL A 225 11.46 -6.74 -1.56
CA VAL A 225 11.71 -5.38 -1.07
C VAL A 225 12.76 -5.44 0.06
N PRO A 226 13.82 -4.60 0.00
CA PRO A 226 14.80 -4.53 1.07
C PRO A 226 14.14 -4.32 2.43
N THR A 227 14.66 -4.97 3.46
CA THR A 227 14.19 -4.91 4.86
C THR A 227 12.85 -5.58 5.16
N ILE A 228 12.12 -6.06 4.18
CA ILE A 228 10.89 -6.84 4.37
C ILE A 228 11.24 -8.32 4.44
N SER A 229 10.66 -9.02 5.39
CA SER A 229 10.74 -10.47 5.54
C SER A 229 9.32 -11.05 5.65
N LYS A 230 9.09 -12.21 5.04
CA LYS A 230 7.84 -12.96 5.21
C LYS A 230 7.91 -13.74 6.51
N LYS A 231 6.88 -13.61 7.36
CA LYS A 231 6.76 -14.31 8.63
C LYS A 231 5.39 -14.96 8.75
N GLY A 232 5.36 -16.29 8.61
CA GLY A 232 4.09 -17.01 8.49
C GLY A 232 3.29 -16.56 7.25
N GLU A 233 2.05 -16.18 7.46
CA GLU A 233 1.18 -15.62 6.41
C GLU A 233 1.32 -14.09 6.27
N GLY A 234 2.13 -13.43 7.11
CA GLY A 234 2.30 -11.98 7.13
C GLY A 234 3.69 -11.53 6.70
N TYR A 235 3.93 -10.25 6.90
CA TYR A 235 5.22 -9.59 6.66
C TYR A 235 5.71 -8.93 7.93
N GLU A 236 7.02 -8.87 8.07
CA GLU A 236 7.66 -8.05 9.07
C GLU A 236 8.74 -7.17 8.44
N ILE A 237 8.94 -5.99 8.99
CA ILE A 237 10.14 -5.21 8.77
C ILE A 237 11.09 -5.55 9.90
N LEU A 238 12.29 -6.00 9.54
CA LEU A 238 13.28 -6.49 10.48
C LEU A 238 13.49 -5.51 11.65
N GLY A 239 13.21 -5.99 12.87
CA GLY A 239 13.28 -5.21 14.09
C GLY A 239 12.19 -4.16 14.31
N LYS A 240 11.15 -4.13 13.48
CA LYS A 240 9.98 -3.26 13.62
C LYS A 240 8.68 -4.04 13.78
N GLY A 241 8.69 -5.34 13.49
CA GLY A 241 7.48 -6.16 13.52
C GLY A 241 6.60 -6.00 12.28
N ALA A 242 5.31 -6.30 12.41
CA ALA A 242 4.36 -6.27 11.31
C ALA A 242 4.09 -4.82 10.84
N PRO A 243 4.27 -4.50 9.54
CA PRO A 243 3.97 -3.20 9.00
C PRO A 243 2.47 -3.04 8.73
N LEU A 244 2.01 -1.80 8.73
CA LEU A 244 0.72 -1.45 8.16
C LEU A 244 0.87 -1.34 6.64
N ILE A 245 0.05 -2.05 5.88
CA ILE A 245 0.14 -2.07 4.41
C ILE A 245 -0.99 -1.25 3.80
N TYR A 246 -0.64 -0.38 2.88
CA TYR A 246 -1.58 0.39 2.06
C TYR A 246 -1.48 -0.03 0.59
N LEU A 247 -2.62 -0.19 -0.04
CA LEU A 247 -2.75 -0.24 -1.48
C LEU A 247 -3.25 1.13 -1.96
N ASN A 248 -2.39 1.87 -2.64
CA ASN A 248 -2.59 3.29 -2.94
C ASN A 248 -2.83 4.09 -1.64
N ASN A 249 -4.04 4.58 -1.42
CA ASN A 249 -4.40 5.34 -0.21
C ASN A 249 -5.26 4.53 0.77
N ARG A 250 -5.53 3.24 0.47
CA ARG A 250 -6.38 2.38 1.26
C ARG A 250 -5.55 1.43 2.12
N LYS A 251 -5.86 1.35 3.40
CA LYS A 251 -5.31 0.35 4.30
C LYS A 251 -5.77 -1.05 3.89
N LEU A 252 -4.85 -2.00 3.79
CA LEU A 252 -5.18 -3.41 3.62
C LEU A 252 -5.54 -4.03 4.96
N THR A 253 -6.71 -4.62 5.03
CA THR A 253 -7.20 -5.36 6.20
C THR A 253 -7.00 -6.87 6.04
N ASP A 254 -6.93 -7.35 4.80
CA ASP A 254 -6.64 -8.75 4.47
C ASP A 254 -5.39 -8.85 3.57
N LEU A 255 -4.38 -9.55 4.05
CA LEU A 255 -3.12 -9.76 3.32
C LEU A 255 -3.28 -10.71 2.11
N ASN A 256 -4.35 -11.49 2.05
CA ASN A 256 -4.64 -12.32 0.88
C ASN A 256 -4.87 -11.46 -0.38
N GLU A 257 -5.26 -10.19 -0.23
CA GLU A 257 -5.37 -9.26 -1.36
C GLU A 257 -4.03 -9.11 -2.11
N LEU A 258 -2.89 -9.24 -1.43
CA LEU A 258 -1.56 -9.13 -2.05
C LEU A 258 -1.29 -10.23 -3.09
N ARG A 259 -1.82 -11.44 -2.87
CA ARG A 259 -1.72 -12.55 -3.83
C ARG A 259 -2.49 -12.29 -5.11
N ASN A 260 -3.32 -11.30 -5.08
CA ASN A 260 -4.31 -11.00 -6.09
C ASN A 260 -3.96 -9.78 -6.93
N ILE A 261 -2.94 -9.03 -6.53
CA ILE A 261 -2.42 -7.90 -7.28
C ILE A 261 -1.29 -8.42 -8.14
N GLN A 262 -1.47 -8.39 -9.46
CA GLN A 262 -0.42 -8.78 -10.40
C GLN A 262 0.75 -7.79 -10.31
N SER A 263 1.97 -8.29 -10.39
CA SER A 263 3.19 -7.48 -10.24
C SER A 263 3.34 -6.42 -11.33
N ASP A 264 2.82 -6.66 -12.54
CA ASP A 264 2.82 -5.73 -13.67
C ASP A 264 1.87 -4.54 -13.48
N PHE A 265 0.88 -4.63 -12.59
CA PHE A 265 0.04 -3.51 -12.17
C PHE A 265 0.71 -2.61 -11.11
N ILE A 266 1.79 -3.05 -10.49
CA ILE A 266 2.48 -2.27 -9.46
C ILE A 266 3.43 -1.26 -10.13
N ARG A 267 3.35 -0.01 -9.69
CA ARG A 267 4.27 1.05 -10.09
C ARG A 267 5.45 1.14 -9.14
N THR A 268 5.17 1.28 -7.83
CA THR A 268 6.19 1.40 -6.78
C THR A 268 5.76 0.69 -5.51
N VAL A 269 6.75 0.25 -4.73
CA VAL A 269 6.59 -0.14 -3.33
C VAL A 269 7.41 0.82 -2.48
N GLU A 270 6.76 1.46 -1.51
CA GLU A 270 7.36 2.43 -0.61
C GLU A 270 7.41 1.83 0.81
N VAL A 271 8.56 1.87 1.47
CA VAL A 271 8.74 1.38 2.84
C VAL A 271 9.11 2.54 3.73
N ILE A 272 8.22 2.87 4.65
CA ILE A 272 8.40 3.91 5.67
C ILE A 272 8.75 3.21 6.98
N GLN A 273 10.05 3.14 7.30
CA GLN A 273 10.52 2.43 8.49
C GLN A 273 10.24 3.20 9.79
N ASN A 274 10.13 4.52 9.73
CA ASN A 274 9.79 5.37 10.86
C ASN A 274 8.66 6.32 10.44
N PRO A 275 7.39 5.86 10.56
CA PRO A 275 6.24 6.65 10.15
C PRO A 275 6.15 7.97 10.92
N GLY A 276 5.69 9.05 10.28
CA GLY A 276 5.45 10.35 10.90
C GLY A 276 4.25 10.37 11.85
N ALA A 277 3.95 11.56 12.40
CA ALA A 277 2.88 11.76 13.39
C ALA A 277 1.46 11.50 12.84
N ARG A 278 1.28 11.54 11.52
CA ARG A 278 0.01 11.21 10.84
C ARG A 278 -0.43 9.76 10.96
N TYR A 279 0.48 8.86 11.34
CA TYR A 279 0.15 7.44 11.55
C TYR A 279 -0.10 7.18 13.03
N ASP A 280 -1.03 6.25 13.33
CA ASP A 280 -1.33 5.80 14.69
C ASP A 280 -0.03 5.41 15.42
N ALA A 281 0.04 5.67 16.73
CA ALA A 281 1.25 5.43 17.51
C ALA A 281 1.64 3.94 17.63
N THR A 282 0.70 3.02 17.36
CA THR A 282 0.98 1.58 17.31
C THR A 282 1.68 1.15 16.01
N VAL A 283 1.67 2.00 14.98
CA VAL A 283 2.22 1.67 13.66
C VAL A 283 3.74 1.81 13.68
N GLN A 284 4.46 0.70 13.72
CA GLN A 284 5.92 0.66 13.77
C GLN A 284 6.57 0.91 12.40
N ALA A 285 5.90 0.52 11.33
CA ALA A 285 6.34 0.71 9.96
C ALA A 285 5.15 0.70 8.98
N VAL A 286 5.34 1.27 7.80
CA VAL A 286 4.30 1.31 6.76
C VAL A 286 4.88 0.86 5.43
N ILE A 287 4.11 0.06 4.69
CA ILE A 287 4.36 -0.29 3.29
C ILE A 287 3.24 0.34 2.46
N VAL A 288 3.58 1.07 1.41
CA VAL A 288 2.60 1.59 0.46
C VAL A 288 2.87 0.99 -0.92
N ILE A 289 1.91 0.23 -1.42
CA ILE A 289 1.94 -0.31 -2.79
C ILE A 289 1.15 0.65 -3.66
N ARG A 290 1.82 1.24 -4.65
CA ARG A 290 1.17 2.11 -5.63
C ARG A 290 1.00 1.38 -6.96
N THR A 291 -0.23 1.32 -7.43
CA THR A 291 -0.55 0.68 -8.71
C THR A 291 -0.51 1.69 -9.86
N LYS A 292 -0.38 1.19 -11.07
CA LYS A 292 -0.61 1.95 -12.29
C LYS A 292 -2.09 2.36 -12.35
N ARG A 293 -2.38 3.53 -12.91
CA ARG A 293 -3.77 3.89 -13.20
C ARG A 293 -4.26 3.00 -14.33
N ALA A 294 -5.34 2.31 -14.10
CA ALA A 294 -6.04 1.63 -15.18
C ALA A 294 -6.59 2.69 -16.16
N GLN A 295 -6.31 2.52 -17.44
CA GLN A 295 -6.75 3.43 -18.49
C GLN A 295 -7.97 2.86 -19.20
N GLY A 296 -8.84 3.74 -19.72
CA GLY A 296 -10.01 3.39 -20.52
C GLY A 296 -11.35 3.52 -19.78
N GLU A 297 -12.40 3.72 -20.56
CA GLU A 297 -13.80 3.71 -20.15
C GLU A 297 -14.45 2.36 -20.49
N GLY A 298 -15.54 2.03 -19.81
CA GLY A 298 -16.31 0.81 -20.04
C GLY A 298 -16.21 -0.23 -18.95
N LEU A 299 -16.58 -1.45 -19.27
CA LEU A 299 -16.58 -2.59 -18.35
C LEU A 299 -15.26 -3.35 -18.45
N GLY A 300 -14.55 -3.46 -17.33
CA GLY A 300 -13.42 -4.34 -17.13
C GLY A 300 -13.84 -5.57 -16.33
N VAL A 301 -13.45 -6.75 -16.79
CA VAL A 301 -13.68 -8.02 -16.09
C VAL A 301 -12.36 -8.75 -16.01
N GLU A 302 -11.99 -9.17 -14.80
CA GLU A 302 -10.82 -9.99 -14.54
C GLU A 302 -11.27 -11.23 -13.76
N LEU A 303 -10.95 -12.40 -14.28
CA LEU A 303 -11.23 -13.68 -13.63
C LEU A 303 -9.90 -14.38 -13.38
N THR A 304 -9.67 -14.79 -12.14
CA THR A 304 -8.46 -15.51 -11.75
C THR A 304 -8.86 -16.80 -11.04
N SER A 305 -8.30 -17.92 -11.49
CA SER A 305 -8.42 -19.23 -10.86
C SER A 305 -7.05 -19.77 -10.51
N TRP A 306 -6.90 -20.26 -9.30
CA TRP A 306 -5.66 -20.85 -8.83
C TRP A 306 -5.94 -22.10 -8.00
N SER A 307 -5.29 -23.19 -8.35
CA SER A 307 -5.43 -24.46 -7.64
C SER A 307 -4.08 -25.07 -7.30
N ARG A 308 -3.98 -25.65 -6.13
CA ARG A 308 -2.81 -26.40 -5.67
C ARG A 308 -3.22 -27.73 -5.08
N LYS A 309 -2.53 -28.80 -5.46
CA LYS A 309 -2.65 -30.13 -4.89
C LYS A 309 -1.33 -30.59 -4.29
N GLY A 310 -1.37 -31.12 -3.09
CA GLY A 310 -0.27 -31.73 -2.35
C GLY A 310 -0.84 -32.76 -1.39
N HIS A 311 -0.37 -32.83 -0.14
CA HIS A 311 -1.06 -33.55 0.93
C HIS A 311 -2.44 -32.93 1.24
N GLY A 312 -2.61 -31.63 0.95
CA GLY A 312 -3.87 -30.91 0.97
C GLY A 312 -4.33 -30.51 -0.42
N TYR A 313 -5.42 -29.76 -0.47
CA TYR A 313 -5.95 -29.15 -1.66
C TYR A 313 -6.30 -27.69 -1.35
N ALA A 314 -5.95 -26.79 -2.25
CA ALA A 314 -6.36 -25.40 -2.19
C ALA A 314 -6.86 -24.94 -3.55
N ASN A 315 -7.96 -24.18 -3.54
CA ASN A 315 -8.54 -23.56 -4.72
C ASN A 315 -8.95 -22.14 -4.35
N ASN A 316 -8.61 -21.18 -5.19
CA ASN A 316 -8.95 -19.77 -5.03
C ASN A 316 -9.52 -19.26 -6.34
N GLU A 317 -10.71 -18.70 -6.28
CA GLU A 317 -11.42 -18.12 -7.41
C GLU A 317 -11.69 -16.64 -7.14
N ARG A 318 -11.46 -15.82 -8.16
CA ARG A 318 -11.69 -14.38 -8.07
C ARG A 318 -12.40 -13.87 -9.30
N ALA A 319 -13.32 -12.95 -9.08
CA ALA A 319 -13.92 -12.12 -10.10
C ALA A 319 -13.80 -10.64 -9.69
N ASN A 320 -13.14 -9.85 -10.50
CA ASN A 320 -13.05 -8.39 -10.34
C ASN A 320 -13.85 -7.76 -11.48
N LEU A 321 -14.82 -6.93 -11.15
CA LEU A 321 -15.62 -6.15 -12.07
C LEU A 321 -15.34 -4.67 -11.83
N THR A 322 -15.06 -3.93 -12.87
CA THR A 322 -14.88 -2.48 -12.80
C THR A 322 -15.62 -1.84 -13.96
N TYR A 323 -16.49 -0.88 -13.68
CA TYR A 323 -17.20 -0.10 -14.68
C TYR A 323 -16.83 1.36 -14.53
N ARG A 324 -16.28 1.95 -15.60
CA ARG A 324 -15.91 3.36 -15.66
C ARG A 324 -16.70 4.11 -16.68
N THR A 325 -17.23 5.25 -16.27
CA THR A 325 -17.91 6.17 -17.18
C THR A 325 -17.66 7.61 -16.71
N GLY A 326 -16.94 8.38 -17.54
CA GLY A 326 -16.53 9.72 -17.21
C GLY A 326 -15.77 9.80 -15.88
N ARG A 327 -16.40 10.39 -14.87
CA ARG A 327 -15.81 10.63 -13.54
C ARG A 327 -16.16 9.57 -12.49
N LEU A 328 -16.99 8.61 -12.84
CA LEU A 328 -17.46 7.55 -11.95
C LEU A 328 -16.79 6.23 -12.28
N GLU A 329 -16.26 5.59 -11.25
CA GLU A 329 -15.83 4.19 -11.27
C GLU A 329 -16.66 3.41 -10.25
N LEU A 330 -17.33 2.35 -10.72
CA LEU A 330 -17.97 1.35 -9.87
C LEU A 330 -17.11 0.09 -9.89
N PHE A 331 -16.96 -0.54 -8.74
CA PHE A 331 -16.23 -1.80 -8.67
C PHE A 331 -16.95 -2.82 -7.80
N ALA A 332 -16.81 -4.09 -8.17
CA ALA A 332 -17.22 -5.22 -7.36
C ALA A 332 -16.16 -6.32 -7.44
N ASN A 333 -15.78 -6.86 -6.28
CA ASN A 333 -14.82 -7.94 -6.15
C ASN A 333 -15.49 -9.09 -5.43
N LEU A 334 -15.38 -10.30 -5.98
CA LEU A 334 -15.82 -11.52 -5.36
C LEU A 334 -14.62 -12.46 -5.25
N PHE A 335 -14.35 -12.95 -4.06
CA PHE A 335 -13.28 -13.90 -3.81
C PHE A 335 -13.82 -15.09 -3.05
N GLY A 336 -13.61 -16.29 -3.59
CA GLY A 336 -13.93 -17.56 -2.97
C GLY A 336 -12.67 -18.41 -2.82
N ALA A 337 -12.51 -19.05 -1.66
CA ALA A 337 -11.41 -19.97 -1.44
C ALA A 337 -11.88 -21.21 -0.71
N TYR A 338 -11.25 -22.33 -1.01
CA TYR A 338 -11.36 -23.55 -0.24
C TYR A 338 -9.98 -24.13 0.00
N ASN A 339 -9.59 -24.23 1.27
CA ASN A 339 -8.31 -24.79 1.66
C ASN A 339 -8.51 -26.04 2.50
N LYS A 340 -7.87 -27.14 2.12
CA LYS A 340 -7.69 -28.32 2.97
C LYS A 340 -6.20 -28.48 3.22
N ARG A 341 -5.79 -28.29 4.47
CA ARG A 341 -4.40 -28.39 4.92
C ARG A 341 -4.27 -29.62 5.81
N TRP A 342 -3.12 -30.27 5.70
CA TRP A 342 -2.67 -31.25 6.65
C TRP A 342 -1.40 -30.73 7.30
N ASN A 343 -1.29 -30.89 8.62
CA ASN A 343 -0.15 -30.47 9.40
C ASN A 343 0.22 -31.57 10.38
N SER A 344 1.51 -31.81 10.56
CA SER A 344 2.03 -32.72 11.58
C SER A 344 3.30 -32.13 12.17
N GLY A 345 3.53 -32.40 13.44
CA GLY A 345 4.69 -31.94 14.16
C GLY A 345 4.75 -32.57 15.55
N GLY A 346 5.62 -32.03 16.36
CA GLY A 346 5.74 -32.37 17.76
C GLY A 346 6.74 -31.46 18.46
N PHE A 347 6.74 -31.52 19.75
CA PHE A 347 7.70 -30.82 20.60
C PHE A 347 8.07 -31.67 21.81
N GLU A 348 9.19 -31.39 22.41
CA GLU A 348 9.57 -31.84 23.71
C GLU A 348 9.64 -30.67 24.67
N GLN A 349 8.98 -30.77 25.80
CA GLN A 349 8.95 -29.77 26.85
C GLN A 349 9.44 -30.36 28.16
N THR A 350 10.39 -29.68 28.81
CA THR A 350 10.86 -30.03 30.14
C THR A 350 10.43 -28.96 31.14
N VAL A 351 9.75 -29.40 32.19
CA VAL A 351 9.31 -28.55 33.31
C VAL A 351 10.15 -28.83 34.52
N PHE A 352 10.91 -27.84 34.99
CA PHE A 352 11.78 -27.90 36.16
C PHE A 352 10.99 -27.46 37.39
N ALA A 353 10.42 -28.41 38.11
CA ALA A 353 9.74 -28.24 39.39
C ALA A 353 10.29 -29.24 40.42
N ASP A 354 9.62 -29.45 41.55
CA ASP A 354 10.00 -30.51 42.52
C ASP A 354 10.11 -31.90 41.86
N THR A 355 9.30 -32.13 40.84
CA THR A 355 9.43 -33.28 39.93
C THR A 355 9.87 -32.74 38.58
N LEU A 356 10.89 -33.40 37.98
CA LEU A 356 11.31 -33.10 36.62
C LEU A 356 10.34 -33.77 35.66
N TRP A 357 9.52 -32.95 34.98
CA TRP A 357 8.57 -33.45 33.99
C TRP A 357 9.14 -33.29 32.58
N THR A 358 9.09 -34.36 31.78
CA THR A 358 9.35 -34.32 30.34
C THR A 358 8.07 -34.72 29.62
N ILE A 359 7.61 -33.86 28.72
CA ILE A 359 6.40 -34.06 27.89
C ILE A 359 6.84 -34.11 26.45
N THR A 360 6.67 -35.27 25.79
CA THR A 360 6.91 -35.44 24.37
C THR A 360 5.58 -35.44 23.64
N ASN A 361 5.31 -34.41 22.87
CA ASN A 361 4.09 -34.26 22.09
C ASN A 361 4.29 -34.69 20.64
N ARG A 362 3.30 -35.34 20.09
CA ARG A 362 3.14 -35.60 18.65
C ARG A 362 1.75 -35.18 18.26
N HIS A 363 1.64 -34.35 17.23
CA HIS A 363 0.35 -33.89 16.77
C HIS A 363 0.18 -34.05 15.26
N GLN A 364 -1.05 -34.33 14.87
CA GLN A 364 -1.51 -34.28 13.49
C GLN A 364 -2.81 -33.48 13.43
N SER A 365 -2.97 -32.67 12.40
CA SER A 365 -4.21 -31.96 12.21
C SER A 365 -4.61 -31.86 10.73
N THR A 366 -5.92 -31.88 10.51
CA THR A 366 -6.52 -31.61 9.21
C THR A 366 -7.43 -30.41 9.35
N GLU A 367 -7.14 -29.36 8.61
CA GLU A 367 -7.93 -28.14 8.57
C GLU A 367 -8.68 -28.03 7.26
N ARG A 368 -9.95 -27.60 7.30
CA ARG A 368 -10.76 -27.24 6.14
C ARG A 368 -11.28 -25.81 6.35
N ASN A 369 -11.00 -24.95 5.38
CA ASN A 369 -11.37 -23.54 5.43
C ASN A 369 -12.03 -23.12 4.12
N PRO A 370 -13.39 -23.15 4.02
CA PRO A 370 -14.13 -22.41 3.03
C PRO A 370 -14.18 -20.93 3.42
N TYR A 371 -13.89 -20.06 2.46
CA TYR A 371 -13.86 -18.61 2.62
C TYR A 371 -14.59 -17.96 1.44
N LEU A 372 -15.42 -16.95 1.73
CA LEU A 372 -16.09 -16.15 0.72
C LEU A 372 -16.06 -14.68 1.16
N GLU A 373 -15.65 -13.80 0.25
CA GLU A 373 -15.63 -12.37 0.44
C GLU A 373 -16.28 -11.68 -0.75
N GLY A 374 -17.20 -10.78 -0.46
CA GLY A 374 -17.82 -9.91 -1.44
C GLY A 374 -17.59 -8.46 -1.06
N ARG A 375 -17.13 -7.65 -2.03
CA ARG A 375 -16.87 -6.22 -1.86
C ARG A 375 -17.45 -5.46 -3.03
N ALA A 376 -18.13 -4.36 -2.75
CA ALA A 376 -18.63 -3.44 -3.77
C ALA A 376 -18.42 -2.00 -3.33
N GLY A 377 -18.17 -1.11 -4.29
CA GLY A 377 -17.93 0.28 -3.97
C GLY A 377 -17.87 1.17 -5.21
N PHE A 378 -17.57 2.43 -4.95
CA PHE A 378 -17.44 3.44 -5.99
C PHE A 378 -16.32 4.43 -5.69
N ASN A 379 -15.76 5.01 -6.76
CA ASN A 379 -14.87 6.15 -6.73
C ASN A 379 -15.46 7.23 -7.66
N TYR A 380 -15.53 8.46 -7.19
CA TYR A 380 -16.02 9.59 -7.98
C TYR A 380 -15.01 10.72 -7.95
N GLN A 381 -14.51 11.10 -9.11
CA GLN A 381 -13.58 12.19 -9.29
C GLN A 381 -14.36 13.43 -9.76
N LEU A 382 -14.68 14.35 -8.82
CA LEU A 382 -15.43 15.56 -9.15
C LEU A 382 -14.64 16.46 -10.11
N ASN A 383 -13.32 16.60 -9.87
CA ASN A 383 -12.36 17.30 -10.73
C ASN A 383 -10.94 16.76 -10.41
N ASP A 384 -9.89 17.36 -11.00
CA ASP A 384 -8.49 16.93 -10.81
C ASP A 384 -8.00 17.05 -9.36
N SER A 385 -8.70 17.82 -8.54
CA SER A 385 -8.31 18.12 -7.17
C SER A 385 -9.24 17.53 -6.12
N ILE A 386 -10.41 17.00 -6.48
CA ILE A 386 -11.42 16.51 -5.53
C ILE A 386 -11.89 15.12 -5.97
N SER A 387 -11.75 14.18 -5.08
CA SER A 387 -12.28 12.81 -5.23
C SER A 387 -12.88 12.31 -3.93
N PHE A 388 -13.90 11.47 -4.04
CA PHE A 388 -14.48 10.75 -2.91
C PHE A 388 -14.97 9.38 -3.35
N GLY A 389 -15.11 8.50 -2.41
CA GLY A 389 -15.57 7.16 -2.69
C GLY A 389 -15.83 6.38 -1.41
N GLY A 390 -16.20 5.14 -1.60
CA GLY A 390 -16.42 4.25 -0.49
C GLY A 390 -16.70 2.84 -0.94
N PHE A 391 -16.66 1.91 0.02
CA PHE A 391 -17.00 0.53 -0.23
C PHE A 391 -17.68 -0.10 0.98
N TYR A 392 -18.36 -1.19 0.70
CA TYR A 392 -18.82 -2.15 1.69
C TYR A 392 -18.29 -3.53 1.34
N GLN A 393 -17.84 -4.26 2.36
CA GLN A 393 -17.32 -5.62 2.25
C GLN A 393 -18.00 -6.52 3.28
N ASN A 394 -18.32 -7.72 2.85
CA ASN A 394 -18.80 -8.78 3.74
C ASN A 394 -17.94 -10.03 3.57
N THR A 395 -17.58 -10.65 4.68
CA THR A 395 -16.74 -11.84 4.70
C THR A 395 -17.42 -12.98 5.42
N TYR A 396 -17.43 -14.15 4.79
CA TYR A 396 -17.75 -15.44 5.37
C TYR A 396 -16.47 -16.26 5.51
N ASP A 397 -16.11 -16.61 6.74
CA ASP A 397 -14.90 -17.39 7.05
C ASP A 397 -15.24 -18.48 8.06
N TYR A 398 -15.04 -19.72 7.69
CA TYR A 398 -15.32 -20.88 8.51
C TYR A 398 -14.15 -21.84 8.49
N VAL A 399 -13.66 -22.23 9.68
CA VAL A 399 -12.57 -23.19 9.81
C VAL A 399 -13.04 -24.40 10.59
N LYS A 400 -12.79 -25.59 10.04
CA LYS A 400 -12.97 -26.85 10.77
C LYS A 400 -11.64 -27.56 10.88
N THR A 401 -11.17 -27.74 12.09
CA THR A 401 -9.94 -28.44 12.40
C THR A 401 -10.25 -29.75 13.11
N HIS A 402 -9.64 -30.83 12.64
CA HIS A 402 -9.59 -32.09 13.34
C HIS A 402 -8.16 -32.30 13.85
N ASN A 403 -8.01 -32.40 15.16
CA ASN A 403 -6.72 -32.54 15.84
C ASN A 403 -6.62 -33.96 16.44
N ASP A 404 -5.44 -34.52 16.33
CA ASP A 404 -5.07 -35.80 16.95
C ASP A 404 -3.69 -35.60 17.58
N ASN A 405 -3.65 -35.57 18.92
CA ASN A 405 -2.47 -35.27 19.72
C ASN A 405 -2.19 -36.42 20.66
N ALA A 406 -0.92 -36.81 20.77
CA ALA A 406 -0.44 -37.78 21.76
C ALA A 406 0.70 -37.18 22.57
N ASP A 407 0.56 -37.17 23.88
CA ASP A 407 1.53 -36.68 24.85
C ASP A 407 2.04 -37.83 25.71
N ASP A 408 3.35 -38.11 25.68
CA ASP A 408 4.02 -39.01 26.59
C ASP A 408 4.61 -38.20 27.76
N LEU A 409 4.14 -38.47 28.98
CA LEU A 409 4.61 -37.82 30.22
C LEU A 409 5.60 -38.71 30.93
N ILE A 410 6.73 -38.14 31.31
CA ILE A 410 7.81 -38.80 32.06
C ILE A 410 8.05 -37.97 33.33
N ALA A 411 8.03 -38.63 34.48
CA ALA A 411 8.34 -38.04 35.79
C ALA A 411 9.69 -38.55 36.29
N ASN A 412 10.67 -37.66 36.51
CA ASN A 412 12.02 -38.05 36.96
C ASN A 412 12.64 -39.19 36.17
N GLY A 413 12.41 -39.24 34.84
CA GLY A 413 12.94 -40.26 33.95
C GLY A 413 12.10 -41.55 33.85
N SER A 414 11.00 -41.68 34.59
CA SER A 414 10.08 -42.84 34.54
C SER A 414 8.76 -42.47 33.82
N PRO A 415 8.22 -43.36 32.95
CA PRO A 415 6.92 -43.16 32.35
C PRO A 415 5.84 -42.91 33.41
N TYR A 416 5.03 -41.88 33.20
CA TYR A 416 3.99 -41.46 34.14
C TYR A 416 2.58 -41.55 33.57
N ASP A 417 2.35 -41.00 32.37
CA ASP A 417 1.06 -41.01 31.69
C ASP A 417 1.22 -40.98 30.18
N HIS A 418 0.26 -41.58 29.49
CA HIS A 418 0.09 -41.43 28.06
C HIS A 418 -1.28 -40.77 27.82
N LEU A 419 -1.27 -39.55 27.34
CA LEU A 419 -2.46 -38.78 27.08
C LEU A 419 -2.71 -38.70 25.57
N HIS A 420 -3.84 -39.25 25.13
CA HIS A 420 -4.28 -39.13 23.74
C HIS A 420 -5.49 -38.18 23.67
N ASN A 421 -5.38 -37.11 22.92
CA ASN A 421 -6.39 -36.09 22.76
C ASN A 421 -6.85 -36.00 21.30
N ASN A 422 -8.09 -36.40 21.05
CA ASN A 422 -8.73 -36.31 19.75
C ASN A 422 -9.83 -35.24 19.79
N GLY A 423 -9.78 -34.27 18.91
CA GLY A 423 -10.69 -33.13 18.97
C GLY A 423 -11.12 -32.59 17.63
N ILE A 424 -12.30 -31.99 17.63
CA ILE A 424 -12.84 -31.25 16.49
C ILE A 424 -13.13 -29.82 16.95
N ARG A 425 -12.47 -28.88 16.30
CA ARG A 425 -12.74 -27.45 16.49
C ARG A 425 -13.42 -26.86 15.25
N ARG A 426 -14.43 -26.05 15.48
CA ARG A 426 -15.19 -25.33 14.46
C ARG A 426 -15.20 -23.84 14.77
N ASP A 427 -14.51 -23.06 13.98
CA ASP A 427 -14.46 -21.61 14.09
C ASP A 427 -15.34 -21.01 12.98
N ASN A 428 -16.38 -20.29 13.40
CA ASN A 428 -17.21 -19.48 12.50
C ASN A 428 -16.91 -18.01 12.76
N ASN A 429 -16.18 -17.37 11.82
CA ASN A 429 -15.77 -15.97 11.91
C ASN A 429 -16.71 -15.03 11.12
N SER A 430 -17.92 -15.46 10.85
CA SER A 430 -18.91 -14.73 10.08
C SER A 430 -20.18 -14.40 10.87
N PRO A 431 -20.89 -13.30 10.52
CA PRO A 431 -20.51 -12.32 9.51
C PRO A 431 -19.41 -11.37 9.99
N LYS A 432 -18.55 -10.94 9.07
CA LYS A 432 -17.67 -9.77 9.24
C LYS A 432 -18.09 -8.72 8.23
N HIS A 433 -18.36 -7.52 8.70
CA HIS A 433 -18.77 -6.36 7.92
C HIS A 433 -17.72 -5.28 8.00
N GLU A 434 -17.34 -4.71 6.87
CA GLU A 434 -16.42 -3.58 6.79
C GLU A 434 -16.99 -2.56 5.81
N ALA A 435 -16.95 -1.29 6.18
CA ALA A 435 -17.33 -0.18 5.34
C ALA A 435 -16.31 0.95 5.47
N ASN A 436 -16.03 1.61 4.37
CA ASN A 436 -15.14 2.74 4.33
C ASN A 436 -15.74 3.85 3.46
N LEU A 437 -15.55 5.09 3.90
CA LEU A 437 -15.81 6.30 3.14
C LEU A 437 -14.56 7.17 3.17
N TYR A 438 -14.19 7.74 2.04
CA TYR A 438 -13.08 8.66 1.97
C TYR A 438 -13.40 9.89 1.12
N PHE A 439 -12.72 10.97 1.43
CA PHE A 439 -12.72 12.20 0.68
C PHE A 439 -11.30 12.75 0.62
N THR A 440 -10.83 13.14 -0.56
CA THR A 440 -9.60 13.91 -0.75
C THR A 440 -9.91 15.12 -1.60
N GLY A 441 -9.43 16.29 -1.20
CA GLY A 441 -9.76 17.51 -1.91
C GLY A 441 -8.76 18.64 -1.67
N LYS A 442 -8.79 19.65 -2.57
CA LYS A 442 -8.10 20.91 -2.40
C LYS A 442 -9.09 22.06 -2.37
N ALA A 443 -8.98 22.92 -1.36
CA ALA A 443 -9.71 24.17 -1.22
C ALA A 443 -8.69 25.32 -1.14
N GLY A 444 -8.44 25.99 -2.25
CA GLY A 444 -7.35 26.94 -2.38
C GLY A 444 -6.00 26.24 -2.16
N GLN A 445 -5.25 26.68 -1.17
CA GLN A 445 -3.94 26.09 -0.80
C GLN A 445 -4.07 24.93 0.21
N PHE A 446 -5.25 24.71 0.78
CA PHE A 446 -5.48 23.62 1.72
C PHE A 446 -5.72 22.30 0.99
N SER A 447 -5.03 21.22 1.41
CA SER A 447 -5.36 19.85 1.06
C SER A 447 -6.10 19.21 2.23
N ILE A 448 -7.21 18.56 1.96
CA ILE A 448 -8.07 17.91 2.95
C ILE A 448 -8.14 16.43 2.61
N ASP A 449 -7.79 15.57 3.57
CA ASP A 449 -7.96 14.13 3.50
C ASP A 449 -8.85 13.70 4.66
N PHE A 450 -9.97 13.07 4.35
CA PHE A 450 -10.90 12.49 5.34
C PHE A 450 -11.09 11.02 5.06
N ASN A 451 -11.12 10.22 6.12
CA ASN A 451 -11.39 8.80 6.05
C ASN A 451 -12.28 8.39 7.22
N ALA A 452 -13.28 7.53 6.96
CA ALA A 452 -14.13 6.95 7.99
C ALA A 452 -14.27 5.45 7.74
N ASP A 453 -14.01 4.67 8.79
CA ASP A 453 -14.04 3.22 8.76
C ASP A 453 -15.06 2.69 9.77
N TYR A 454 -15.78 1.66 9.37
CA TYR A 454 -16.63 0.85 10.24
C TYR A 454 -16.28 -0.61 10.07
N THR A 455 -16.11 -1.31 11.19
CA THR A 455 -15.93 -2.75 11.22
C THR A 455 -16.82 -3.37 12.28
N ALA A 456 -17.49 -4.48 11.96
CA ALA A 456 -18.20 -5.30 12.93
C ALA A 456 -18.04 -6.77 12.58
N TYR A 457 -17.85 -7.60 13.62
CA TYR A 457 -17.69 -9.04 13.43
C TYR A 457 -18.26 -9.83 14.60
N LYS A 458 -18.61 -11.08 14.29
CA LYS A 458 -18.93 -12.11 15.26
C LYS A 458 -18.09 -13.35 14.96
N ARG A 459 -17.49 -13.90 15.99
CA ARG A 459 -16.76 -15.17 15.93
C ARG A 459 -17.34 -16.13 16.95
N VAL A 460 -17.56 -17.38 16.55
CA VAL A 460 -17.95 -18.46 17.45
C VAL A 460 -17.01 -19.62 17.21
N SER A 461 -16.29 -20.01 18.25
CA SER A 461 -15.39 -21.17 18.26
C SER A 461 -15.97 -22.25 19.14
N ARG A 462 -16.21 -23.44 18.60
CA ARG A 462 -16.67 -24.62 19.34
C ARG A 462 -15.61 -25.70 19.24
N SER A 463 -15.15 -26.16 20.38
CA SER A 463 -14.21 -27.28 20.47
C SER A 463 -14.86 -28.43 21.22
N GLN A 464 -14.74 -29.62 20.66
CA GLN A 464 -15.14 -30.89 21.26
C GLN A 464 -13.90 -31.77 21.29
N GLN A 465 -13.45 -32.14 22.47
CA GLN A 465 -12.22 -32.90 22.70
C GLN A 465 -12.50 -34.13 23.58
N GLN A 466 -11.93 -35.25 23.20
CA GLN A 466 -11.92 -36.45 24.01
C GLN A 466 -10.48 -36.71 24.45
N GLU A 467 -10.24 -36.75 25.73
CA GLU A 467 -8.96 -37.05 26.35
C GLU A 467 -8.98 -38.44 26.96
N LEU A 468 -8.09 -39.31 26.47
CA LEU A 468 -7.84 -40.64 26.99
C LEU A 468 -6.50 -40.63 27.73
N SER A 469 -6.48 -41.07 28.97
CA SER A 469 -5.30 -41.08 29.82
C SER A 469 -5.05 -42.48 30.33
N SER A 470 -3.79 -42.88 30.42
CA SER A 470 -3.41 -44.15 31.02
C SER A 470 -3.40 -44.10 32.55
N ASN A 471 -3.34 -42.91 33.17
CA ASN A 471 -3.19 -42.72 34.60
C ASN A 471 -4.36 -41.99 35.28
N TYR A 472 -5.25 -41.36 34.49
CA TYR A 472 -6.39 -40.59 34.96
C TYR A 472 -7.68 -40.98 34.25
N GLU A 473 -8.81 -40.60 34.82
CA GLU A 473 -10.12 -40.74 34.16
C GLU A 473 -10.16 -40.00 32.82
N ASN A 474 -10.78 -40.67 31.85
CA ASN A 474 -11.03 -40.09 30.54
C ASN A 474 -11.97 -38.88 30.67
N ARG A 475 -11.82 -37.89 29.78
CA ARG A 475 -12.62 -36.69 29.77
C ARG A 475 -13.16 -36.39 28.39
N ASP A 476 -14.42 -35.95 28.35
CA ASP A 476 -14.95 -35.20 27.20
C ASP A 476 -15.01 -33.73 27.60
N VAL A 477 -14.40 -32.87 26.80
CA VAL A 477 -14.31 -31.43 27.10
C VAL A 477 -14.92 -30.66 25.94
N ASN A 478 -16.04 -29.99 26.22
CA ASN A 478 -16.75 -29.18 25.25
C ASN A 478 -16.64 -27.70 25.64
N THR A 479 -16.12 -26.89 24.72
CA THR A 479 -16.00 -25.46 24.96
C THR A 479 -16.64 -24.66 23.83
N GLU A 480 -17.26 -23.54 24.19
CA GLU A 480 -17.72 -22.53 23.25
C GLU A 480 -17.16 -21.16 23.63
N THR A 481 -16.50 -20.50 22.68
CA THR A 481 -16.08 -19.10 22.81
C THR A 481 -16.84 -18.29 21.79
N MET A 482 -17.52 -17.24 22.24
CA MET A 482 -18.17 -16.26 21.37
C MET A 482 -17.53 -14.89 21.54
N THR A 483 -17.00 -14.34 20.46
CA THR A 483 -16.42 -12.99 20.43
C THR A 483 -17.22 -12.11 19.49
N ARG A 484 -17.50 -10.88 19.93
CA ARG A 484 -18.08 -9.81 19.09
C ARG A 484 -17.22 -8.57 19.18
N GLY A 485 -16.95 -7.95 18.06
CA GLY A 485 -16.23 -6.70 18.00
C GLY A 485 -16.92 -5.72 17.06
N SER A 486 -16.87 -4.44 17.41
CA SER A 486 -17.25 -3.35 16.51
C SER A 486 -16.32 -2.16 16.72
N MET A 487 -16.01 -1.46 15.64
CA MET A 487 -15.15 -0.28 15.65
C MET A 487 -15.69 0.75 14.66
N VAL A 488 -15.68 1.99 15.11
CA VAL A 488 -15.82 3.18 14.25
C VAL A 488 -14.53 3.96 14.39
N ALA A 489 -13.95 4.35 13.26
CA ALA A 489 -12.78 5.20 13.23
C ALA A 489 -12.97 6.32 12.21
N GLU A 490 -12.54 7.52 12.53
CA GLU A 490 -12.52 8.66 11.63
C GLU A 490 -11.18 9.37 11.72
N LYS A 491 -10.71 9.89 10.59
CA LYS A 491 -9.45 10.61 10.49
C LYS A 491 -9.59 11.77 9.54
N LEU A 492 -9.23 12.95 10.01
CA LEU A 492 -9.18 14.17 9.22
C LEU A 492 -7.75 14.71 9.22
N ILE A 493 -7.24 15.04 8.03
CA ILE A 493 -5.95 15.71 7.86
C ILE A 493 -6.16 16.95 7.00
N VAL A 494 -5.69 18.08 7.48
CA VAL A 494 -5.65 19.33 6.73
C VAL A 494 -4.18 19.73 6.57
N SER A 495 -3.75 19.91 5.33
CA SER A 495 -2.37 20.32 5.01
C SER A 495 -2.36 21.63 4.25
N HIS A 496 -1.37 22.46 4.56
CA HIS A 496 -1.16 23.76 3.91
C HIS A 496 0.32 23.91 3.53
N PRO A 497 0.65 24.43 2.33
CA PRO A 497 2.01 24.80 1.99
C PRO A 497 2.57 25.79 3.01
N LEU A 498 3.78 25.55 3.47
CA LEU A 498 4.47 26.44 4.39
C LEU A 498 5.96 26.51 4.00
N TRP A 499 6.45 27.70 3.67
CA TRP A 499 7.82 27.96 3.19
C TRP A 499 8.17 27.09 1.97
N ARG A 500 9.14 26.14 2.12
CA ARG A 500 9.57 25.22 1.07
C ARG A 500 9.05 23.78 1.30
N GLY A 501 7.92 23.65 1.96
CA GLY A 501 7.33 22.39 2.33
C GLY A 501 5.87 22.54 2.68
N GLN A 502 5.41 21.79 3.68
CA GLN A 502 4.03 21.83 4.15
C GLN A 502 3.94 21.59 5.66
N VAL A 503 2.88 22.10 6.26
CA VAL A 503 2.41 21.72 7.59
C VAL A 503 1.10 20.94 7.44
N SER A 504 0.95 19.89 8.20
CA SER A 504 -0.28 19.08 8.30
C SER A 504 -0.74 19.05 9.74
N VAL A 505 -2.01 19.30 9.94
CA VAL A 505 -2.69 19.14 11.23
C VAL A 505 -3.81 18.16 11.04
N GLY A 506 -4.02 17.28 11.98
CA GLY A 506 -5.10 16.30 11.87
C GLY A 506 -5.50 15.73 13.20
N GLU A 507 -6.58 14.99 13.17
CA GLU A 507 -7.15 14.25 14.28
C GLU A 507 -7.59 12.87 13.83
N GLU A 508 -7.44 11.90 14.71
CA GLU A 508 -7.98 10.56 14.53
C GLU A 508 -8.78 10.20 15.78
N TYR A 509 -10.03 9.80 15.58
CA TYR A 509 -10.90 9.28 16.63
C TYR A 509 -11.22 7.83 16.35
N THR A 510 -11.13 6.98 17.37
CA THR A 510 -11.51 5.57 17.29
C THR A 510 -12.36 5.20 18.48
N ASN A 511 -13.45 4.49 18.25
CA ASN A 511 -14.28 3.90 19.29
C ASN A 511 -14.46 2.41 19.01
N THR A 512 -14.04 1.58 19.95
CA THR A 512 -14.07 0.12 19.84
C THR A 512 -14.86 -0.48 21.00
N ARG A 513 -15.70 -1.45 20.68
CA ARG A 513 -16.36 -2.31 21.65
C ARG A 513 -16.04 -3.75 21.35
N TRP A 514 -15.58 -4.45 22.36
CA TRP A 514 -15.21 -5.85 22.24
C TRP A 514 -15.84 -6.64 23.40
N ARG A 515 -16.37 -7.82 23.09
CA ARG A 515 -16.99 -8.71 24.07
C ARG A 515 -16.60 -10.14 23.77
N SER A 516 -16.24 -10.91 24.83
CA SER A 516 -15.97 -12.34 24.76
C SER A 516 -16.73 -13.07 25.85
N SER A 517 -17.33 -14.21 25.51
CA SER A 517 -17.86 -15.16 26.49
C SER A 517 -17.24 -16.53 26.23
N PHE A 518 -16.84 -17.21 27.28
CA PHE A 518 -16.32 -18.57 27.26
C PHE A 518 -17.18 -19.45 28.14
N GLU A 519 -17.57 -20.60 27.61
CA GLU A 519 -18.37 -21.60 28.32
C GLU A 519 -17.75 -22.98 28.18
N ASN A 520 -17.67 -23.71 29.29
CA ASN A 520 -17.33 -25.12 29.34
C ASN A 520 -18.46 -25.88 30.06
N ALA A 521 -19.10 -26.77 29.32
CA ALA A 521 -20.32 -27.44 29.81
C ALA A 521 -20.06 -28.37 31.01
N GLU A 522 -18.87 -28.99 31.05
CA GLU A 522 -18.48 -29.96 32.09
C GLU A 522 -17.92 -29.27 33.33
N GLY A 523 -17.65 -27.97 33.31
CA GLY A 523 -17.12 -27.20 34.42
C GLY A 523 -15.66 -27.46 34.78
N TYR A 524 -14.86 -28.09 33.87
CA TYR A 524 -13.42 -28.24 34.09
C TYR A 524 -12.65 -26.92 34.03
N ILE A 525 -13.27 -25.91 33.43
CA ILE A 525 -12.75 -24.55 33.29
C ILE A 525 -13.88 -23.58 33.64
N ALA A 526 -13.56 -22.54 34.40
CA ALA A 526 -14.53 -21.53 34.78
C ALA A 526 -15.05 -20.78 33.55
N ASN A 527 -16.36 -20.58 33.49
CA ASN A 527 -16.99 -19.73 32.49
C ASN A 527 -16.61 -18.26 32.69
N SER A 528 -16.50 -17.51 31.61
CA SER A 528 -16.16 -16.08 31.64
C SER A 528 -17.05 -15.26 30.71
N ASN A 529 -17.21 -13.97 31.03
CA ASN A 529 -17.91 -13.00 30.20
C ASN A 529 -17.24 -11.64 30.38
N ASN A 530 -16.46 -11.24 29.40
CA ASN A 530 -15.62 -10.07 29.44
C ASN A 530 -16.05 -9.08 28.36
N GLU A 531 -15.99 -7.78 28.68
CA GLU A 531 -16.32 -6.72 27.73
C GLU A 531 -15.31 -5.58 27.90
N GLN A 532 -14.90 -4.97 26.80
CA GLN A 532 -14.01 -3.83 26.77
C GLN A 532 -14.56 -2.74 25.85
N HIS A 533 -14.61 -1.52 26.39
CA HIS A 533 -14.95 -0.31 25.65
C HIS A 533 -13.72 0.59 25.62
N GLU A 534 -13.27 0.94 24.43
CA GLU A 534 -12.10 1.79 24.26
C GLU A 534 -12.41 2.95 23.33
N SER A 535 -12.03 4.15 23.74
CA SER A 535 -12.00 5.34 22.90
C SER A 535 -10.59 5.92 22.83
N ASN A 536 -10.19 6.36 21.66
CA ASN A 536 -8.92 7.03 21.43
C ASN A 536 -9.17 8.33 20.67
N ILE A 537 -8.66 9.44 21.19
CA ILE A 537 -8.65 10.76 20.53
C ILE A 537 -7.20 11.14 20.34
N ALA A 538 -6.83 11.43 19.09
CA ALA A 538 -5.43 11.54 18.74
C ALA A 538 -5.13 12.69 17.76
N PRO A 539 -5.11 13.96 18.23
CA PRO A 539 -4.63 15.09 17.44
C PRO A 539 -3.13 15.01 17.17
N PHE A 540 -2.72 15.51 16.00
CA PHE A 540 -1.33 15.57 15.61
C PHE A 540 -1.01 16.80 14.75
N VAL A 541 0.27 17.15 14.75
CA VAL A 541 0.86 18.11 13.82
C VAL A 541 2.14 17.52 13.22
N GLU A 542 2.33 17.73 11.93
CA GLU A 542 3.52 17.29 11.19
C GLU A 542 3.99 18.40 10.25
N LEU A 543 5.28 18.70 10.31
CA LEU A 543 5.96 19.66 9.44
C LEU A 543 6.91 18.90 8.51
N GLN A 544 6.85 19.18 7.22
CA GLN A 544 7.79 18.71 6.22
C GLN A 544 8.44 19.92 5.54
N GLN A 545 9.78 20.01 5.56
CA GLN A 545 10.50 21.16 5.02
C GLN A 545 11.75 20.75 4.24
N ARG A 546 12.02 21.50 3.19
CA ARG A 546 13.29 21.41 2.48
C ARG A 546 14.21 22.57 2.92
N LEU A 547 15.28 22.20 3.63
CA LEU A 547 16.29 23.11 4.17
C LEU A 547 17.58 22.98 3.35
N GLY A 548 17.65 23.70 2.23
CA GLY A 548 18.74 23.54 1.27
C GLY A 548 18.78 22.14 0.68
N ARG A 549 19.83 21.37 0.97
CA ARG A 549 19.98 19.96 0.58
C ARG A 549 19.33 18.96 1.54
N PHE A 550 18.87 19.43 2.70
CA PHE A 550 18.24 18.58 3.70
C PHE A 550 16.72 18.56 3.54
N HIS A 551 16.13 17.40 3.80
CA HIS A 551 14.69 17.21 3.99
C HIS A 551 14.45 16.91 5.47
N LEU A 552 13.70 17.77 6.14
CA LEU A 552 13.27 17.62 7.52
C LEU A 552 11.79 17.21 7.53
N GLN A 553 11.49 16.16 8.28
CA GLN A 553 10.14 15.84 8.72
C GLN A 553 10.12 15.83 10.23
N ALA A 554 9.24 16.57 10.86
CA ALA A 554 9.10 16.62 12.31
C ALA A 554 7.63 16.68 12.68
N GLY A 555 7.22 15.93 13.69
CA GLY A 555 5.83 15.92 14.11
C GLY A 555 5.67 15.40 15.53
N VAL A 556 4.52 15.68 16.09
CA VAL A 556 4.08 15.17 17.39
C VAL A 556 2.62 14.76 17.29
N ARG A 557 2.31 13.61 17.86
CA ARG A 557 0.95 13.09 18.05
C ARG A 557 0.71 12.97 19.55
N TYR A 558 -0.41 13.45 20.02
CA TYR A 558 -0.91 13.18 21.36
C TYR A 558 -2.00 12.11 21.25
N GLU A 559 -2.06 11.18 22.17
CA GLU A 559 -3.15 10.20 22.25
C GLU A 559 -3.72 10.16 23.66
N HIS A 560 -5.03 10.34 23.74
CA HIS A 560 -5.83 10.11 24.94
C HIS A 560 -6.65 8.85 24.72
N VAL A 561 -6.32 7.77 25.44
CA VAL A 561 -6.98 6.47 25.34
C VAL A 561 -7.68 6.19 26.66
N ALA A 562 -8.99 6.05 26.61
CA ALA A 562 -9.79 5.58 27.74
C ALA A 562 -10.32 4.18 27.45
N SER A 563 -9.99 3.22 28.31
CA SER A 563 -10.34 1.80 28.17
C SER A 563 -11.03 1.30 29.44
N ASP A 564 -12.32 0.98 29.35
CA ASP A 564 -13.13 0.41 30.42
C ASP A 564 -13.26 -1.10 30.23
N TYR A 565 -12.93 -1.85 31.27
CA TYR A 565 -13.00 -3.31 31.30
C TYR A 565 -14.12 -3.78 32.24
N PHE A 566 -14.91 -4.77 31.80
CA PHE A 566 -16.05 -5.32 32.53
C PHE A 566 -15.96 -6.84 32.60
N VAL A 567 -16.30 -7.40 33.73
CA VAL A 567 -16.46 -8.84 33.97
C VAL A 567 -17.90 -9.08 34.46
N GLY A 568 -18.63 -9.94 33.74
CA GLY A 568 -20.05 -10.21 34.10
C GLY A 568 -20.93 -8.96 34.11
N GLY A 569 -20.60 -7.96 33.26
CA GLY A 569 -21.29 -6.67 33.18
C GLY A 569 -20.94 -5.65 34.27
N ARG A 570 -19.99 -5.97 35.18
CA ARG A 570 -19.52 -5.05 36.22
C ARG A 570 -18.17 -4.46 35.83
N ARG A 571 -18.05 -3.13 35.84
CA ARG A 571 -16.78 -2.43 35.56
C ARG A 571 -15.74 -2.80 36.62
N GLN A 572 -14.55 -3.18 36.16
CA GLN A 572 -13.39 -3.48 37.00
C GLN A 572 -12.48 -2.25 37.01
N ALA A 573 -12.39 -1.57 38.15
CA ALA A 573 -11.64 -0.31 38.25
C ALA A 573 -10.14 -0.49 38.12
N ASP A 574 -9.61 -1.61 38.63
CA ASP A 574 -8.16 -1.96 38.59
C ASP A 574 -7.68 -2.42 37.22
N GLN A 575 -8.60 -2.82 36.33
CA GLN A 575 -8.33 -3.25 34.96
C GLN A 575 -8.71 -2.18 33.91
N SER A 576 -9.54 -1.19 34.32
CA SER A 576 -9.89 -0.04 33.48
C SER A 576 -8.78 1.01 33.55
N ARG A 577 -8.42 1.62 32.44
CA ARG A 577 -7.22 2.47 32.35
C ARG A 577 -7.42 3.67 31.43
N THR A 578 -6.69 4.73 31.73
CA THR A 578 -6.54 5.89 30.85
C THR A 578 -5.06 6.13 30.58
N TYR A 579 -4.72 6.39 29.35
CA TYR A 579 -3.37 6.71 28.92
C TYR A 579 -3.35 8.06 28.23
N ASP A 580 -2.38 8.89 28.62
CA ASP A 580 -2.11 10.20 28.03
C ASP A 580 -0.65 10.23 27.60
N ASP A 581 -0.39 10.13 26.32
CA ASP A 581 0.99 10.01 25.81
C ASP A 581 1.25 10.92 24.61
N LEU A 582 2.49 11.43 24.55
CA LEU A 582 3.04 12.15 23.40
C LEU A 582 3.97 11.24 22.60
N TYR A 583 3.80 11.25 21.28
CA TYR A 583 4.57 10.46 20.31
C TYR A 583 5.29 11.37 19.31
N PRO A 584 6.47 11.90 19.67
CA PRO A 584 7.30 12.68 18.76
C PRO A 584 7.92 11.80 17.66
N SER A 585 8.10 12.41 16.48
CA SER A 585 8.82 11.84 15.36
C SER A 585 9.63 12.90 14.65
N VAL A 586 10.89 12.62 14.36
CA VAL A 586 11.79 13.51 13.62
C VAL A 586 12.59 12.68 12.63
N ALA A 587 12.69 13.13 11.39
CA ALA A 587 13.53 12.52 10.37
C ALA A 587 14.26 13.62 9.58
N LEU A 588 15.54 13.43 9.38
CA LEU A 588 16.42 14.29 8.60
C LEU A 588 17.08 13.45 7.52
N SER A 589 16.94 13.84 6.27
CA SER A 589 17.59 13.16 5.15
C SER A 589 18.30 14.13 4.23
N THR A 590 19.33 13.63 3.54
CA THR A 590 20.10 14.42 2.57
C THR A 590 20.72 13.52 1.51
N SER A 591 21.11 14.11 0.40
CA SER A 591 21.90 13.44 -0.64
C SER A 591 23.19 14.22 -0.88
N VAL A 592 24.32 13.54 -0.76
CA VAL A 592 25.64 14.07 -1.04
C VAL A 592 26.24 13.29 -2.19
N LYS A 593 26.33 13.93 -3.38
CA LYS A 593 26.67 13.24 -4.63
C LYS A 593 25.69 12.06 -4.88
N LYS A 594 26.19 10.82 -4.89
CA LYS A 594 25.41 9.59 -5.09
C LYS A 594 25.09 8.84 -3.78
N VAL A 595 25.45 9.42 -2.65
CA VAL A 595 25.18 8.85 -1.32
C VAL A 595 23.93 9.50 -0.75
N GLN A 596 22.96 8.70 -0.35
CA GLN A 596 21.74 9.13 0.34
C GLN A 596 21.85 8.76 1.82
N LEU A 597 21.50 9.67 2.69
CA LEU A 597 21.63 9.54 4.14
C LEU A 597 20.29 9.88 4.77
N SER A 598 19.88 9.12 5.77
CA SER A 598 18.73 9.44 6.61
C SER A 598 19.04 9.11 8.08
N LEU A 599 18.59 9.97 8.97
CA LEU A 599 18.59 9.76 10.41
C LEU A 599 17.20 10.09 10.94
N SER A 600 16.63 9.21 11.76
CA SER A 600 15.31 9.45 12.31
C SER A 600 15.17 8.91 13.73
N TYR A 601 14.33 9.60 14.50
CA TYR A 601 13.92 9.21 15.85
C TYR A 601 12.39 9.16 15.89
N THR A 602 11.84 8.12 16.53
CA THR A 602 10.39 8.01 16.80
C THR A 602 10.14 7.40 18.18
N LYS A 603 9.13 7.92 18.88
CA LYS A 603 8.49 7.21 19.99
C LYS A 603 7.23 6.54 19.46
N ARG A 604 7.02 5.26 19.79
CA ARG A 604 5.88 4.44 19.38
C ARG A 604 5.38 3.60 20.54
N THR A 605 4.21 2.98 20.38
CA THR A 605 3.64 2.06 21.36
C THR A 605 3.19 0.76 20.71
N ASN A 606 3.03 -0.29 21.53
CA ASN A 606 2.31 -1.50 21.17
C ASN A 606 1.31 -1.79 22.30
N ARG A 607 0.03 -1.63 22.00
CA ARG A 607 -1.03 -1.95 22.95
C ARG A 607 -1.33 -3.43 22.89
N PRO A 608 -1.53 -4.10 24.04
CA PRO A 608 -1.98 -5.48 24.04
C PRO A 608 -3.29 -5.64 23.26
N ALA A 609 -3.38 -6.67 22.43
CA ALA A 609 -4.64 -7.00 21.76
C ALA A 609 -5.70 -7.39 22.80
N TYR A 610 -6.99 -7.14 22.54
CA TYR A 610 -8.07 -7.39 23.48
C TYR A 610 -8.12 -8.84 23.98
N TRP A 611 -7.78 -9.81 23.14
CA TRP A 611 -7.72 -11.20 23.55
C TRP A 611 -6.58 -11.52 24.54
N LEU A 612 -5.50 -10.70 24.55
CA LEU A 612 -4.42 -10.79 25.54
C LEU A 612 -4.82 -10.18 26.90
N LEU A 613 -5.75 -9.22 26.87
CA LEU A 613 -6.30 -8.58 28.09
C LEU A 613 -7.44 -9.38 28.70
N ASN A 614 -7.84 -10.47 28.07
CA ASN A 614 -8.92 -11.33 28.49
C ASN A 614 -8.38 -12.39 29.47
N ASN A 615 -9.15 -12.75 30.50
CA ASN A 615 -8.83 -13.83 31.43
C ASN A 615 -9.45 -15.18 31.02
N ASP A 616 -10.01 -15.29 29.80
CA ASP A 616 -10.52 -16.55 29.28
C ASP A 616 -9.37 -17.56 29.19
N VAL A 617 -9.69 -18.82 29.51
CA VAL A 617 -8.73 -19.91 29.40
C VAL A 617 -8.94 -20.65 28.09
N ILE A 618 -7.94 -20.65 27.23
CA ILE A 618 -7.89 -21.55 26.08
C ILE A 618 -7.40 -22.90 26.59
N TYR A 619 -8.22 -23.92 26.47
CA TYR A 619 -7.93 -25.27 26.90
C TYR A 619 -7.33 -26.08 25.75
N GLU A 620 -6.08 -26.45 25.86
CA GLU A 620 -5.42 -27.34 24.91
C GLU A 620 -5.57 -28.81 25.33
N ASN A 621 -5.28 -29.10 26.60
CA ASN A 621 -5.53 -30.37 27.27
C ASN A 621 -5.40 -30.18 28.79
N ARG A 622 -5.52 -31.25 29.57
CA ARG A 622 -5.41 -31.21 31.05
C ARG A 622 -4.08 -30.69 31.57
N LEU A 623 -3.03 -30.72 30.75
CA LEU A 623 -1.66 -30.32 31.11
C LEU A 623 -1.28 -28.95 30.58
N ASN A 624 -1.91 -28.49 29.53
CA ASN A 624 -1.55 -27.25 28.84
C ASN A 624 -2.78 -26.37 28.70
N ARG A 625 -2.66 -25.14 29.20
CA ARG A 625 -3.66 -24.08 29.10
C ARG A 625 -3.01 -22.80 28.65
N GLN A 626 -3.78 -21.91 28.06
CA GLN A 626 -3.34 -20.56 27.77
C GLN A 626 -4.35 -19.55 28.33
N THR A 627 -3.86 -18.45 28.90
CA THR A 627 -4.69 -17.35 29.38
C THR A 627 -4.06 -16.02 29.03
N GLY A 628 -4.88 -14.99 28.84
CA GLY A 628 -4.39 -13.62 28.74
C GLY A 628 -4.12 -13.03 30.14
N ASN A 629 -3.83 -11.73 30.17
CA ASN A 629 -3.55 -10.99 31.38
C ASN A 629 -4.15 -9.58 31.29
N PRO A 630 -5.25 -9.27 32.02
CA PRO A 630 -5.89 -7.95 31.96
C PRO A 630 -5.03 -6.83 32.57
N TYR A 631 -3.93 -7.16 33.23
CA TYR A 631 -3.01 -6.19 33.82
C TYR A 631 -1.86 -5.76 32.92
N LEU A 632 -1.82 -6.22 31.68
CA LEU A 632 -0.79 -5.82 30.71
C LEU A 632 -0.78 -4.33 30.46
N ARG A 633 0.39 -3.75 30.45
CA ARG A 633 0.66 -2.36 30.07
C ARG A 633 1.15 -2.26 28.65
N PRO A 634 0.82 -1.18 27.92
CA PRO A 634 1.37 -0.94 26.58
C PRO A 634 2.88 -0.82 26.61
N VAL A 635 3.55 -1.46 25.64
CA VAL A 635 5.00 -1.29 25.43
C VAL A 635 5.26 0.05 24.78
N LYS A 636 6.33 0.75 25.18
CA LYS A 636 6.79 1.98 24.54
C LYS A 636 8.16 1.74 23.89
N TYR A 637 8.29 2.17 22.64
CA TYR A 637 9.51 2.03 21.87
C TYR A 637 10.11 3.40 21.56
N HIS A 638 11.37 3.61 21.89
CA HIS A 638 12.17 4.74 21.46
C HIS A 638 13.15 4.22 20.41
N SER A 639 12.95 4.58 19.15
CA SER A 639 13.72 4.05 18.03
C SER A 639 14.58 5.14 17.39
N LEU A 640 15.88 4.91 17.31
CA LEU A 640 16.83 5.70 16.53
C LEU A 640 17.27 4.89 15.33
N ASN A 641 16.98 5.39 14.12
CA ASN A 641 17.32 4.71 12.88
C ASN A 641 18.24 5.57 12.03
N ALA A 642 19.31 4.98 11.52
CA ALA A 642 20.21 5.58 10.55
C ALA A 642 20.25 4.70 9.29
N MET A 643 20.21 5.33 8.11
CA MET A 643 20.28 4.66 6.82
C MET A 643 21.25 5.37 5.88
N VAL A 644 22.08 4.58 5.22
CA VAL A 644 22.99 5.00 4.16
C VAL A 644 22.70 4.19 2.91
N MET A 645 22.57 4.85 1.77
CA MET A 645 22.39 4.18 0.48
C MET A 645 23.36 4.74 -0.57
N TRP A 646 24.01 3.83 -1.32
CA TRP A 646 24.96 4.19 -2.37
C TRP A 646 24.94 3.17 -3.50
N LYS A 647 24.48 3.57 -4.69
CA LYS A 647 24.54 2.76 -5.94
C LYS A 647 23.99 1.32 -5.79
N GLY A 648 22.90 1.13 -5.04
CA GLY A 648 22.30 -0.18 -4.80
C GLY A 648 22.84 -0.94 -3.60
N PHE A 649 23.85 -0.40 -2.90
CA PHE A 649 24.27 -0.85 -1.56
C PHE A 649 23.55 -0.03 -0.50
N TYR A 650 23.16 -0.63 0.59
CA TYR A 650 22.59 0.08 1.73
C TYR A 650 23.04 -0.52 3.06
N ALA A 651 23.10 0.33 4.05
CA ALA A 651 23.30 -0.04 5.44
C ALA A 651 22.20 0.63 6.27
N THR A 652 21.56 -0.12 7.14
CA THR A 652 20.61 0.41 8.13
C THR A 652 21.02 -0.01 9.51
N THR A 653 20.91 0.90 10.46
CA THR A 653 21.10 0.62 11.87
C THR A 653 19.88 1.11 12.62
N ASN A 654 19.27 0.26 13.42
CA ASN A 654 18.15 0.60 14.26
C ASN A 654 18.49 0.23 15.71
N PHE A 655 18.55 1.24 16.58
CA PHE A 655 18.64 1.08 18.02
C PHE A 655 17.27 1.35 18.63
N VAL A 656 16.78 0.43 19.44
CA VAL A 656 15.45 0.50 20.05
C VAL A 656 15.60 0.33 21.55
N HIS A 657 15.17 1.32 22.32
CA HIS A 657 14.94 1.22 23.75
C HIS A 657 13.47 0.91 23.99
N CYS A 658 13.18 -0.19 24.67
CA CYS A 658 11.86 -0.76 24.87
C CYS A 658 11.50 -0.71 26.35
N ILE A 659 10.43 0.00 26.68
CA ILE A 659 9.90 0.16 28.03
C ILE A 659 8.68 -0.75 28.19
N ASP A 660 8.60 -1.48 29.30
CA ASP A 660 7.49 -2.40 29.64
C ASP A 660 7.23 -3.48 28.54
N PRO A 661 8.26 -4.14 27.94
CA PRO A 661 8.01 -5.20 26.97
C PRO A 661 7.13 -6.29 27.58
N PHE A 662 6.17 -6.82 26.82
CA PHE A 662 5.43 -7.99 27.25
C PHE A 662 5.75 -9.20 26.36
N LEU A 663 5.98 -10.33 27.02
CA LEU A 663 6.35 -11.59 26.38
C LEU A 663 5.49 -12.73 26.92
N GLN A 664 5.31 -13.76 26.08
CA GLN A 664 4.66 -14.98 26.51
C GLN A 664 5.59 -15.79 27.42
N MET A 665 5.03 -16.29 28.51
CA MET A 665 5.69 -17.17 29.48
C MET A 665 4.91 -18.46 29.66
N MET A 666 5.63 -19.52 29.95
CA MET A 666 5.05 -20.77 30.45
C MET A 666 5.30 -20.83 31.96
N GLU A 667 4.27 -20.97 32.73
CA GLU A 667 4.32 -21.07 34.19
C GLU A 667 3.67 -22.39 34.61
N SER A 668 4.19 -23.03 35.65
CA SER A 668 3.50 -24.15 36.28
C SER A 668 2.39 -23.63 37.17
N LEU A 669 1.26 -24.32 37.21
CA LEU A 669 0.17 -23.98 38.12
C LEU A 669 0.63 -24.30 39.57
N GLU A 670 0.51 -23.35 40.50
CA GLU A 670 0.94 -23.52 41.90
C GLU A 670 0.31 -24.77 42.58
N GLN A 671 -0.91 -25.10 42.19
CA GLN A 671 -1.67 -26.22 42.76
C GLN A 671 -1.34 -27.58 42.12
N ASP A 672 -0.78 -27.58 40.92
CA ASP A 672 -0.38 -28.77 40.18
C ASP A 672 0.75 -28.46 39.20
N SER A 673 1.98 -28.76 39.58
CA SER A 673 3.19 -28.44 38.80
C SER A 673 3.26 -29.11 37.42
N LYS A 674 2.42 -30.11 37.14
CA LYS A 674 2.28 -30.76 35.83
C LYS A 674 1.52 -29.87 34.83
N VAL A 675 0.67 -28.98 35.34
CA VAL A 675 -0.16 -28.12 34.49
C VAL A 675 0.61 -26.86 34.13
N ASN A 676 0.83 -26.69 32.85
CA ASN A 676 1.50 -25.51 32.29
C ASN A 676 0.47 -24.51 31.83
N VAL A 677 0.68 -23.27 32.20
CA VAL A 677 -0.16 -22.15 31.78
C VAL A 677 0.69 -21.17 30.96
N ALA A 678 0.41 -21.09 29.67
CA ALA A 678 0.96 -20.04 28.84
C ALA A 678 0.24 -18.73 29.16
N THR A 679 0.97 -17.74 29.65
CA THR A 679 0.45 -16.41 29.97
C THR A 679 1.37 -15.33 29.39
N ILE A 680 0.98 -14.05 29.51
CA ILE A 680 1.74 -12.92 29.03
C ILE A 680 1.97 -11.95 30.18
N ARG A 681 3.20 -11.47 30.36
CA ARG A 681 3.56 -10.48 31.37
C ARG A 681 4.46 -9.39 30.82
N ASN A 682 4.40 -8.21 31.44
CA ASN A 682 5.40 -7.17 31.22
C ASN A 682 6.69 -7.52 31.94
N TYR A 683 7.82 -7.15 31.33
CA TYR A 683 9.17 -7.36 31.84
C TYR A 683 9.92 -6.05 32.02
N ASN A 684 11.16 -6.15 32.49
CA ASN A 684 12.09 -5.03 32.58
C ASN A 684 12.40 -4.46 31.20
N ASP A 685 12.73 -3.18 31.18
CA ASP A 685 13.16 -2.48 29.99
C ASP A 685 14.31 -3.21 29.29
N CYS A 686 14.32 -3.15 27.97
CA CYS A 686 15.34 -3.82 27.18
C CYS A 686 15.76 -2.99 25.98
N ASP A 687 16.96 -3.28 25.48
CA ASP A 687 17.50 -2.64 24.29
C ASP A 687 17.67 -3.63 23.15
N TRP A 688 17.50 -3.15 21.92
CA TRP A 688 17.78 -3.91 20.70
C TRP A 688 18.66 -3.12 19.77
N LEU A 689 19.63 -3.80 19.17
CA LEU A 689 20.45 -3.28 18.07
C LEU A 689 20.26 -4.19 16.86
N ILE A 690 19.87 -3.59 15.75
CA ILE A 690 19.69 -4.27 14.49
C ILE A 690 20.52 -3.54 13.45
N VAL A 691 21.43 -4.25 12.78
CA VAL A 691 22.26 -3.73 11.70
C VAL A 691 22.04 -4.58 10.47
N THR A 692 21.58 -3.98 9.37
CA THR A 692 21.40 -4.66 8.10
C THR A 692 22.32 -4.05 7.06
N LEU A 693 23.09 -4.90 6.38
CA LEU A 693 23.86 -4.58 5.19
C LEU A 693 23.20 -5.26 4.00
N GLY A 694 22.93 -4.51 2.95
CA GLY A 694 22.26 -5.06 1.78
C GLY A 694 22.84 -4.54 0.47
N ALA A 695 22.63 -5.35 -0.57
CA ALA A 695 23.01 -5.02 -1.92
C ALA A 695 21.92 -5.48 -2.90
N GLN A 696 21.51 -4.60 -3.80
CA GLN A 696 20.61 -4.92 -4.89
C GLN A 696 21.06 -4.17 -6.14
N LYS A 697 21.51 -4.91 -7.15
CA LYS A 697 21.96 -4.31 -8.39
C LYS A 697 21.75 -5.29 -9.55
N SER A 698 21.19 -4.82 -10.66
CA SER A 698 21.16 -5.63 -11.87
C SER A 698 22.46 -5.51 -12.64
N VAL A 699 22.93 -6.64 -13.17
CA VAL A 699 24.15 -6.77 -13.96
C VAL A 699 23.77 -7.45 -15.27
N LYS A 700 24.05 -6.79 -16.39
CA LYS A 700 23.91 -7.39 -17.73
C LYS A 700 25.09 -8.33 -17.94
N LEU A 701 24.84 -9.63 -18.01
CA LEU A 701 25.88 -10.66 -18.24
C LEU A 701 26.14 -10.86 -19.71
N ALA A 702 25.09 -10.84 -20.54
CA ALA A 702 25.16 -10.96 -22.00
C ALA A 702 23.92 -10.28 -22.64
N SER A 703 23.84 -10.29 -23.99
CA SER A 703 22.63 -9.80 -24.67
C SER A 703 21.41 -10.64 -24.23
N GLY A 704 20.38 -9.98 -23.65
CA GLY A 704 19.18 -10.63 -23.17
C GLY A 704 19.32 -11.41 -21.84
N ILE A 705 20.52 -11.42 -21.21
CA ILE A 705 20.73 -12.08 -19.92
C ILE A 705 21.06 -11.04 -18.86
N ILE A 706 20.16 -10.87 -17.89
CA ILE A 706 20.30 -9.94 -16.77
C ILE A 706 20.26 -10.72 -15.46
N TRP A 707 21.30 -10.58 -14.66
CA TRP A 707 21.35 -11.11 -13.30
C TRP A 707 21.05 -9.99 -12.30
N THR A 708 20.11 -10.23 -11.40
CA THR A 708 19.72 -9.29 -10.34
C THR A 708 19.89 -9.95 -8.98
N PRO A 709 21.08 -9.88 -8.36
CA PRO A 709 21.30 -10.31 -7.00
C PRO A 709 20.64 -9.37 -6.00
N GLN A 710 20.13 -9.94 -4.90
CA GLN A 710 19.55 -9.25 -3.76
C GLN A 710 20.05 -9.92 -2.49
N TYR A 711 21.01 -9.31 -1.83
CA TYR A 711 21.67 -9.89 -0.68
C TYR A 711 21.48 -9.02 0.55
N ASN A 712 21.08 -9.63 1.66
CA ASN A 712 20.96 -8.97 2.95
C ASN A 712 21.65 -9.81 4.02
N VAL A 713 22.44 -9.13 4.85
CA VAL A 713 23.01 -9.67 6.07
C VAL A 713 22.52 -8.79 7.22
N THR A 714 21.77 -9.39 8.14
CA THR A 714 21.25 -8.68 9.32
C THR A 714 21.82 -9.28 10.59
N PHE A 715 22.47 -8.43 11.37
CA PHE A 715 22.86 -8.72 12.73
C PHE A 715 21.83 -8.15 13.69
N MET A 716 21.32 -8.97 14.63
CA MET A 716 20.41 -8.56 15.68
C MET A 716 20.95 -8.98 17.03
N LYS A 717 20.91 -8.08 17.99
CA LYS A 717 21.22 -8.35 19.39
C LYS A 717 20.21 -7.63 20.26
N GLN A 718 19.66 -8.38 21.22
CA GLN A 718 18.88 -7.82 22.31
C GLN A 718 19.68 -7.87 23.62
N TRP A 719 19.35 -6.98 24.54
CA TRP A 719 19.79 -7.00 25.93
C TRP A 719 18.54 -7.05 26.80
N LEU A 720 18.08 -8.27 27.05
CA LEU A 720 16.89 -8.54 27.85
C LEU A 720 17.27 -9.44 29.01
N THR A 721 16.99 -8.98 30.22
CA THR A 721 17.10 -9.80 31.42
C THR A 721 15.71 -10.05 31.98
N THR A 722 15.36 -11.29 32.20
CA THR A 722 14.10 -11.72 32.79
C THR A 722 14.37 -12.60 34.01
N THR A 723 13.45 -12.57 34.99
CA THR A 723 13.51 -13.47 36.15
C THR A 723 12.53 -14.61 35.96
N PHE A 724 13.01 -15.84 36.05
CA PHE A 724 12.21 -17.04 35.97
C PHE A 724 12.49 -17.92 37.19
N ASN A 725 11.46 -18.25 37.98
CA ASN A 725 11.58 -19.00 39.24
C ASN A 725 12.64 -18.42 40.18
N GLY A 726 12.71 -17.08 40.30
CA GLY A 726 13.68 -16.38 41.15
C GLY A 726 15.11 -16.31 40.61
N LEU A 727 15.36 -16.83 39.40
CA LEU A 727 16.68 -16.80 38.75
C LEU A 727 16.68 -15.84 37.57
N ASP A 728 17.67 -14.98 37.52
CA ASP A 728 17.86 -14.07 36.39
C ASP A 728 18.38 -14.84 35.16
N LYS A 729 17.68 -14.64 34.04
CA LYS A 729 18.09 -15.17 32.74
C LYS A 729 18.42 -14.03 31.79
N HIS A 730 19.61 -14.08 31.21
CA HIS A 730 20.08 -13.12 30.20
C HIS A 730 19.80 -13.67 28.80
N LEU A 731 18.83 -13.07 28.11
CA LEU A 731 18.41 -13.46 26.78
C LEU A 731 19.13 -12.60 25.72
N ASN A 732 20.47 -12.68 25.70
CA ASN A 732 21.33 -11.72 24.99
C ASN A 732 22.07 -12.33 23.79
N GLN A 733 21.85 -13.61 23.46
CA GLN A 733 22.54 -14.26 22.35
C GLN A 733 22.16 -13.58 21.03
N PRO A 734 23.14 -13.05 20.26
CA PRO A 734 22.85 -12.40 18.99
C PRO A 734 22.42 -13.41 17.94
N GLN A 735 21.68 -12.91 16.94
CA GLN A 735 21.29 -13.68 15.75
C GLN A 735 21.87 -13.01 14.50
N LEU A 736 22.34 -13.84 13.57
CA LEU A 736 22.68 -13.43 12.20
C LEU A 736 21.64 -13.99 11.26
N SER A 737 21.10 -13.13 10.39
CA SER A 737 20.19 -13.50 9.30
C SER A 737 20.87 -13.24 7.96
N LEU A 738 20.86 -14.24 7.08
CA LEU A 738 21.36 -14.16 5.72
C LEU A 738 20.21 -14.42 4.75
N GLN A 739 19.99 -13.48 3.83
CA GLN A 739 19.02 -13.61 2.75
C GLN A 739 19.74 -13.40 1.42
N LEU A 740 19.76 -14.43 0.59
CA LEU A 740 20.36 -14.40 -0.74
C LEU A 740 19.30 -14.69 -1.77
N GLY A 741 18.94 -13.66 -2.53
CA GLY A 741 18.01 -13.78 -3.66
C GLY A 741 18.75 -13.59 -4.96
N ASN A 742 18.50 -14.43 -5.95
CA ASN A 742 19.04 -14.34 -7.28
C ASN A 742 17.93 -14.44 -8.31
N ILE A 743 17.82 -13.47 -9.19
CA ILE A 743 16.90 -13.48 -10.31
C ILE A 743 17.74 -13.39 -11.57
N VAL A 744 17.58 -14.33 -12.49
CA VAL A 744 18.21 -14.32 -13.81
C VAL A 744 17.12 -14.25 -14.86
N THR A 745 17.07 -13.15 -15.58
CA THR A 745 16.21 -12.99 -16.75
C THR A 745 16.97 -13.50 -17.98
N LEU A 746 16.34 -14.37 -18.74
CA LEU A 746 16.87 -14.96 -19.96
C LEU A 746 16.06 -14.50 -21.19
N PRO A 747 16.55 -14.68 -22.42
CA PRO A 747 15.77 -14.44 -23.63
C PRO A 747 14.44 -15.22 -23.64
N HIS A 748 13.47 -14.74 -24.42
CA HIS A 748 12.12 -15.33 -24.55
C HIS A 748 11.34 -15.36 -23.23
N ASP A 749 11.53 -14.33 -22.39
CA ASP A 749 10.80 -14.11 -21.14
C ASP A 749 10.96 -15.20 -20.06
N TRP A 750 12.01 -16.03 -20.15
CA TRP A 750 12.35 -16.95 -19.08
C TRP A 750 12.91 -16.23 -17.87
N LEU A 751 12.47 -16.66 -16.70
CA LEU A 751 12.92 -16.15 -15.41
C LEU A 751 13.36 -17.34 -14.55
N LEU A 752 14.61 -17.31 -14.07
CA LEU A 752 15.12 -18.26 -13.08
C LEU A 752 15.28 -17.52 -11.75
N GLN A 753 14.83 -18.14 -10.69
CA GLN A 753 14.86 -17.57 -9.35
C GLN A 753 15.42 -18.58 -8.37
N ALA A 754 16.40 -18.13 -7.56
CA ALA A 754 16.99 -18.95 -6.50
C ALA A 754 17.11 -18.12 -5.24
N ASP A 755 16.51 -18.60 -4.16
CA ASP A 755 16.47 -17.95 -2.86
C ASP A 755 17.06 -18.85 -1.78
N PHE A 756 17.86 -18.25 -0.92
CA PHE A 756 18.38 -18.89 0.28
C PHE A 756 18.21 -17.95 1.47
N ASN A 757 17.60 -18.45 2.54
CA ASN A 757 17.39 -17.72 3.78
C ASN A 757 17.90 -18.58 4.95
N MET A 758 18.68 -17.98 5.82
CA MET A 758 19.22 -18.62 7.01
C MET A 758 19.16 -17.67 8.19
N HIS A 759 18.74 -18.17 9.34
CA HIS A 759 18.84 -17.50 10.63
C HIS A 759 19.63 -18.39 11.57
N THR A 760 20.69 -17.85 12.16
CA THR A 760 21.47 -18.57 13.19
C THR A 760 20.69 -18.64 14.49
N HIS A 761 21.03 -19.59 15.33
CA HIS A 761 20.47 -19.73 16.66
C HIS A 761 20.68 -18.48 17.52
N GLY A 762 19.58 -17.79 17.90
CA GLY A 762 19.64 -16.55 18.65
C GLY A 762 18.25 -15.97 18.95
N TYR A 763 18.23 -14.84 19.68
CA TYR A 763 17.00 -14.15 20.07
C TYR A 763 16.67 -13.01 19.11
N THR A 764 15.38 -12.85 18.78
CA THR A 764 14.86 -11.80 17.87
C THR A 764 13.71 -11.01 18.52
N GLY A 765 14.00 -10.31 19.62
CA GLY A 765 12.95 -9.58 20.35
C GLY A 765 11.96 -10.51 21.06
N SER A 766 12.43 -11.68 21.50
CA SER A 766 11.61 -12.72 22.12
C SER A 766 12.40 -13.46 23.22
N ASN A 767 11.69 -14.30 23.96
CA ASN A 767 12.28 -15.24 24.92
C ASN A 767 12.59 -16.61 24.30
N PHE A 768 12.36 -16.77 22.98
CA PHE A 768 12.67 -17.98 22.23
C PHE A 768 13.89 -17.77 21.34
N LYS A 769 14.75 -18.79 21.23
CA LYS A 769 15.78 -18.84 20.21
C LYS A 769 15.21 -19.50 18.95
N ILE A 770 15.50 -18.87 17.81
CA ILE A 770 15.02 -19.36 16.52
C ILE A 770 16.22 -19.65 15.63
N GLU A 771 16.16 -20.78 14.96
CA GLU A 771 17.09 -21.16 13.90
C GLU A 771 16.28 -21.68 12.71
N THR A 772 16.54 -21.18 11.52
CA THR A 772 15.85 -21.63 10.31
C THR A 772 16.78 -21.60 9.10
N THR A 773 16.59 -22.56 8.20
CA THR A 773 17.26 -22.57 6.89
C THR A 773 16.24 -22.99 5.83
N ASN A 774 16.08 -22.16 4.81
CA ASN A 774 15.16 -22.39 3.70
C ASN A 774 15.86 -22.09 2.37
N ALA A 775 15.64 -22.96 1.38
CA ALA A 775 16.06 -22.73 0.01
C ALA A 775 14.89 -22.96 -0.96
N MET A 776 14.79 -22.13 -1.99
CA MET A 776 13.77 -22.24 -3.04
C MET A 776 14.42 -22.01 -4.40
N LEU A 777 14.02 -22.81 -5.37
CA LEU A 777 14.34 -22.65 -6.80
C LEU A 777 13.02 -22.63 -7.58
N SER A 778 12.82 -21.66 -8.46
CA SER A 778 11.64 -21.52 -9.31
C SER A 778 11.96 -20.87 -10.65
#